data_5ffae2f57ebd52078db88f683ef32bb8
#
_entry.id   5ffae2f57ebd52078db88f683ef32bb8
#
_cell.length_a   1.000
_cell.length_b   1.000
_cell.length_c   1.000
_cell.angle_alpha   90.00
_cell.angle_beta   90.00
_cell.angle_gamma   90.00
#
_symmetry.space_group_name_H-M   'P 1'
#
loop_
_entity.id
_entity.type
_entity.pdbx_description
1 polymer ?
#
loop_
_entity_poly.entity_id
_entity_poly.type
_entity_poly.pdbx_seq_one_letter_code
_entity_poly.pdbx_strand_id
1 'polypeptide(L)'
;SLADPTLVADAAALWSGDADTAFGPRARVDAALAVRRAARVWLPLDRLCEQDVPDVLALSEDELSDLLGVAATRLAAAGVAVHWPRDLAHDLSARAEVHPAPGSATDGTGFFEGEELLRFRWQLALGGDPLTEAEMDILAEAHRPIVRLRDQWVLVDPALVRKARKRELGLLDPVDALSVALTGRTEVDGETVEAVPVGALAALRDRLTAGVGPVDPPPGLRATLRDYQLRGLAWLDLMTSLGLGGCLADDMGLGKTITVIALHLRRARPEPTLVVCPASLLGNWQREITRFAPGVPVRRFHGPDRTLDDLSGGFVLTTYGTMRSTAPRLAQQEWGMVVADEAQHVKNPYSATAKALRTIPAPARVALTGTPVENNLSELWALLDWTTPGLLGPLKSFRARHARAVENGENPGHDEAVTRLARLVRPFLLRRKKSDPGIVPELPPKTETDHPVPLTREQAALYEAVVRESLLAIETAEGMARRGLVLKLLGALKQICDHPALYLKEEPGTATGDRFAARSGKLALLDELLDTLLSEDGSALVFTQYVGMARLITTHLAARAVPVELLHGGTPVTEREHMVDRFQSGATPVLVLSLKAAGTGLNLTRAGHVVHFDRWWNPAVEEQATDRAYRIGQTQPVQVHRLITEGTVEDRIAEMLESKRALSDAVLGSGEAALTELTDRELTDLVSLRRQA
;
A
#
# COMPACT_ATOMS: atom_id res chain seq x y z
N SER A 1 3.71 -54.59 23.34
CA SER A 1 4.32 -55.60 22.45
C SER A 1 4.61 -55.03 21.07
N LEU A 2 5.76 -55.39 20.43
CA LEU A 2 6.04 -54.97 19.05
C LEU A 2 5.09 -55.62 18.04
N ALA A 3 4.50 -56.78 18.38
CA ALA A 3 3.56 -57.50 17.54
C ALA A 3 2.11 -56.97 17.67
N ASP A 4 1.78 -56.43 18.83
CA ASP A 4 0.48 -55.81 19.12
C ASP A 4 0.67 -54.58 20.03
N PRO A 5 0.58 -53.36 19.46
CA PRO A 5 0.78 -52.13 20.23
C PRO A 5 -0.24 -51.88 21.32
N THR A 6 -1.39 -52.54 21.25
CA THR A 6 -2.47 -52.41 22.27
C THR A 6 -2.19 -53.23 23.53
N LEU A 7 -1.25 -54.18 23.44
CA LEU A 7 -0.92 -55.04 24.55
C LEU A 7 0.15 -54.37 25.45
N VAL A 8 -0.32 -53.84 26.60
CA VAL A 8 0.50 -53.17 27.60
C VAL A 8 0.36 -53.89 28.95
N ALA A 9 1.48 -54.04 29.64
CA ALA A 9 1.52 -54.57 31.00
C ALA A 9 2.56 -53.82 31.81
N ASP A 10 2.32 -53.66 33.12
CA ASP A 10 3.26 -53.08 34.06
C ASP A 10 4.46 -54.01 34.29
N ALA A 11 5.60 -53.46 34.63
CA ALA A 11 6.80 -54.23 34.91
C ALA A 11 6.55 -55.25 36.06
N ALA A 12 5.80 -54.83 37.08
CA ALA A 12 5.43 -55.72 38.19
C ALA A 12 4.67 -56.96 37.70
N ALA A 13 3.73 -56.82 36.74
CA ALA A 13 2.97 -57.92 36.16
C ALA A 13 3.86 -58.84 35.29
N LEU A 14 4.89 -58.31 34.68
CA LEU A 14 5.87 -59.10 33.93
C LEU A 14 6.79 -59.87 34.87
N TRP A 15 7.14 -59.30 36.00
CA TRP A 15 8.02 -59.96 37.00
C TRP A 15 7.29 -60.95 37.88
N SER A 16 6.00 -60.79 38.18
CA SER A 16 5.16 -61.78 38.87
C SER A 16 4.89 -63.03 38.00
N GLY A 17 4.92 -62.91 36.69
CA GLY A 17 4.55 -63.99 35.73
C GLY A 17 3.09 -63.91 35.27
N ASP A 18 2.30 -62.96 35.76
CA ASP A 18 0.88 -62.83 35.37
C ASP A 18 0.70 -62.45 33.89
N ALA A 19 1.72 -61.83 33.27
CA ALA A 19 1.70 -61.44 31.87
C ALA A 19 2.41 -62.44 30.92
N ASP A 20 2.97 -63.58 31.42
CA ASP A 20 3.73 -64.53 30.62
C ASP A 20 2.95 -65.15 29.44
N THR A 21 1.64 -65.33 29.58
CA THR A 21 0.76 -65.84 28.54
C THR A 21 0.57 -64.87 27.37
N ALA A 22 0.65 -63.57 27.64
CA ALA A 22 0.43 -62.51 26.64
C ALA A 22 1.74 -62.08 25.95
N PHE A 23 2.86 -62.03 26.69
CA PHE A 23 4.16 -61.52 26.17
C PHE A 23 5.18 -62.57 25.88
N GLY A 24 5.01 -63.79 26.32
CA GLY A 24 5.91 -64.93 26.13
C GLY A 24 7.11 -64.97 27.12
N PRO A 25 7.83 -66.11 27.13
CA PRO A 25 8.81 -66.40 28.21
C PRO A 25 10.08 -65.52 28.20
N ARG A 26 10.29 -64.73 27.16
CA ARG A 26 11.43 -63.80 27.04
C ARG A 26 11.12 -62.39 27.45
N ALA A 27 9.88 -62.08 27.77
CA ALA A 27 9.39 -60.74 28.04
C ALA A 27 10.19 -59.98 29.12
N ARG A 28 10.55 -60.67 30.22
CA ARG A 28 11.40 -60.10 31.30
C ARG A 28 12.78 -59.71 30.80
N VAL A 29 13.39 -60.55 29.99
CA VAL A 29 14.75 -60.31 29.43
C VAL A 29 14.68 -59.11 28.44
N ASP A 30 13.68 -59.11 27.60
CA ASP A 30 13.52 -58.03 26.62
C ASP A 30 13.17 -56.67 27.29
N ALA A 31 12.36 -56.67 28.36
CA ALA A 31 12.08 -55.51 29.18
C ALA A 31 13.33 -54.98 29.88
N ALA A 32 14.12 -55.88 30.53
CA ALA A 32 15.38 -55.49 31.18
C ALA A 32 16.39 -54.90 30.17
N LEU A 33 16.47 -55.46 28.96
CA LEU A 33 17.30 -54.91 27.88
C LEU A 33 16.79 -53.56 27.38
N ALA A 34 15.49 -53.36 27.35
CA ALA A 34 14.88 -52.07 27.00
C ALA A 34 15.22 -50.99 28.02
N VAL A 35 15.10 -51.31 29.36
CA VAL A 35 15.46 -50.38 30.43
C VAL A 35 16.95 -50.01 30.33
N ARG A 36 17.86 -51.01 30.12
CA ARG A 36 19.29 -50.73 29.95
C ARG A 36 19.61 -49.87 28.70
N ARG A 37 18.87 -50.03 27.65
CA ARG A 37 19.01 -49.18 26.46
C ARG A 37 18.52 -47.74 26.76
N ALA A 38 17.40 -47.60 27.44
CA ALA A 38 16.89 -46.31 27.86
C ALA A 38 17.86 -45.61 28.87
N ALA A 39 18.45 -46.34 29.80
CA ALA A 39 19.42 -45.81 30.74
C ALA A 39 20.70 -45.23 30.06
N ARG A 40 21.12 -45.80 28.92
CA ARG A 40 22.23 -45.23 28.13
C ARG A 40 21.88 -43.89 27.48
N VAL A 41 20.60 -43.65 27.24
CA VAL A 41 20.10 -42.39 26.64
C VAL A 41 19.83 -41.35 27.73
N TRP A 42 19.30 -41.78 28.86
CA TRP A 42 19.01 -40.96 30.01
C TRP A 42 19.42 -41.62 31.32
N LEU A 43 20.56 -41.17 31.87
CA LEU A 43 21.30 -41.80 32.96
C LEU A 43 20.46 -42.10 34.23
N PRO A 44 19.48 -41.24 34.64
CA PRO A 44 18.67 -41.55 35.83
C PRO A 44 17.96 -42.90 35.79
N LEU A 45 17.65 -43.44 34.61
CA LEU A 45 17.04 -44.75 34.44
C LEU A 45 17.96 -45.91 34.82
N ASP A 46 19.26 -45.67 35.03
CA ASP A 46 20.21 -46.73 35.46
C ASP A 46 19.84 -47.26 36.83
N ARG A 47 19.27 -46.43 37.69
CA ARG A 47 18.75 -46.84 39.01
C ARG A 47 17.63 -47.89 38.94
N LEU A 48 16.88 -47.96 37.81
CA LEU A 48 15.90 -49.05 37.58
C LEU A 48 16.60 -50.39 37.29
N CYS A 49 17.82 -50.36 36.75
CA CYS A 49 18.59 -51.60 36.47
C CYS A 49 19.13 -52.27 37.71
N GLU A 50 19.17 -51.56 38.85
CA GLU A 50 19.58 -52.04 40.17
C GLU A 50 18.44 -52.59 41.02
N GLN A 51 17.19 -52.42 40.57
CA GLN A 51 16.01 -52.89 41.27
C GLN A 51 15.65 -54.33 40.89
N ASP A 52 15.07 -55.07 41.83
CA ASP A 52 14.57 -56.43 41.58
C ASP A 52 13.43 -56.42 40.57
N VAL A 53 12.56 -55.41 40.62
CA VAL A 53 11.47 -55.10 39.71
C VAL A 53 11.64 -53.67 39.24
N PRO A 54 11.92 -53.40 37.95
CA PRO A 54 12.16 -52.04 37.45
C PRO A 54 10.83 -51.31 37.12
N ASP A 55 10.01 -51.04 38.12
CA ASP A 55 8.67 -50.50 37.93
C ASP A 55 8.49 -49.07 38.39
N VAL A 56 9.22 -48.58 39.40
CA VAL A 56 9.07 -47.26 39.99
C VAL A 56 10.43 -46.58 40.20
N LEU A 57 10.55 -45.36 39.78
CA LEU A 57 11.73 -44.52 39.99
C LEU A 57 11.31 -43.16 40.56
N ALA A 58 11.83 -42.81 41.73
CA ALA A 58 11.71 -41.45 42.24
C ALA A 58 12.75 -40.56 41.55
N LEU A 59 12.26 -39.50 40.91
CA LEU A 59 13.06 -38.50 40.24
C LEU A 59 13.28 -37.28 41.11
N SER A 60 14.44 -36.67 41.05
CA SER A 60 14.71 -35.34 41.59
C SER A 60 14.03 -34.28 40.73
N GLU A 61 13.92 -33.03 41.22
CA GLU A 61 13.35 -31.94 40.50
C GLU A 61 14.11 -31.63 39.20
N ASP A 62 15.42 -31.71 39.24
CA ASP A 62 16.29 -31.52 38.06
C ASP A 62 16.13 -32.63 36.99
N GLU A 63 16.06 -33.89 37.46
CA GLU A 63 15.82 -35.04 36.61
C GLU A 63 14.44 -35.00 35.98
N LEU A 64 13.44 -34.57 36.71
CA LEU A 64 12.08 -34.38 36.19
C LEU A 64 12.03 -33.27 35.17
N SER A 65 12.73 -32.16 35.41
CA SER A 65 12.86 -31.07 34.46
C SER A 65 13.53 -31.50 33.15
N ASP A 66 14.62 -32.30 33.25
CA ASP A 66 15.31 -32.85 32.08
C ASP A 66 14.45 -33.85 31.32
N LEU A 67 13.68 -34.70 32.03
CA LEU A 67 12.77 -35.65 31.41
C LEU A 67 11.64 -34.93 30.65
N LEU A 68 11.06 -33.90 31.20
CA LEU A 68 10.00 -33.08 30.58
C LEU A 68 10.50 -32.22 29.41
N GLY A 69 11.80 -31.92 29.37
CA GLY A 69 12.47 -31.17 28.31
C GLY A 69 13.03 -32.06 27.21
N VAL A 70 14.34 -32.25 27.23
CA VAL A 70 15.09 -32.86 26.11
C VAL A 70 15.12 -34.39 26.21
N ALA A 71 15.08 -34.96 27.43
CA ALA A 71 15.29 -36.39 27.61
C ALA A 71 14.14 -37.23 27.04
N ALA A 72 12.88 -36.78 27.13
CA ALA A 72 11.76 -37.50 26.56
C ALA A 72 11.89 -37.63 25.03
N THR A 73 12.33 -36.56 24.34
CA THR A 73 12.56 -36.58 22.90
C THR A 73 13.70 -37.55 22.52
N ARG A 74 14.78 -37.59 23.32
CA ARG A 74 15.91 -38.54 23.11
C ARG A 74 15.48 -39.97 23.35
N LEU A 75 14.67 -40.21 24.37
CA LEU A 75 14.11 -41.54 24.66
C LEU A 75 13.19 -42.01 23.55
N ALA A 76 12.32 -41.14 23.04
CA ALA A 76 11.46 -41.45 21.91
C ALA A 76 12.26 -41.78 20.64
N ALA A 77 13.31 -41.04 20.35
CA ALA A 77 14.23 -41.31 19.24
C ALA A 77 14.96 -42.66 19.39
N ALA A 78 15.16 -43.14 20.63
CA ALA A 78 15.74 -44.46 20.94
C ALA A 78 14.68 -45.58 21.01
N GLY A 79 13.42 -45.32 20.65
CA GLY A 79 12.32 -46.28 20.61
C GLY A 79 11.69 -46.55 22.00
N VAL A 80 11.85 -45.62 22.94
CA VAL A 80 11.22 -45.66 24.26
C VAL A 80 10.10 -44.62 24.28
N ALA A 81 8.84 -45.06 24.23
CA ALA A 81 7.70 -44.17 24.31
C ALA A 81 7.49 -43.69 25.75
N VAL A 82 7.43 -42.39 25.97
CA VAL A 82 7.08 -41.75 27.24
C VAL A 82 5.61 -41.42 27.22
N HIS A 83 4.83 -42.02 28.13
CA HIS A 83 3.41 -41.75 28.31
C HIS A 83 3.20 -40.84 29.50
N TRP A 84 2.66 -39.66 29.21
CA TRP A 84 2.35 -38.68 30.23
C TRP A 84 0.98 -38.96 30.86
N PRO A 85 0.77 -38.65 32.15
CA PRO A 85 -0.55 -38.69 32.79
C PRO A 85 -1.52 -37.81 31.98
N ARG A 86 -2.76 -38.26 31.86
CA ARG A 86 -3.83 -37.49 31.19
C ARG A 86 -4.10 -36.13 31.81
N ASP A 87 -3.79 -35.98 33.07
CA ASP A 87 -4.00 -34.78 33.88
C ASP A 87 -2.83 -33.81 33.82
N LEU A 88 -1.79 -34.13 33.04
CA LEU A 88 -0.65 -33.20 32.80
C LEU A 88 -0.95 -32.30 31.60
N ALA A 89 -1.23 -31.05 31.88
CA ALA A 89 -1.45 -30.04 30.82
C ALA A 89 -0.11 -29.48 30.35
N HIS A 90 0.07 -29.48 29.01
CA HIS A 90 1.24 -28.90 28.35
C HIS A 90 0.94 -27.55 27.66
N ASP A 91 -0.31 -27.09 27.68
CA ASP A 91 -0.82 -25.98 26.91
C ASP A 91 -0.74 -24.63 27.64
N LEU A 92 0.36 -24.39 28.38
CA LEU A 92 0.62 -23.07 28.95
C LEU A 92 1.24 -22.18 27.88
N SER A 93 0.59 -21.10 27.54
CA SER A 93 1.03 -20.11 26.56
C SER A 93 1.13 -18.73 27.16
N ALA A 94 1.96 -17.86 26.57
CA ALA A 94 2.06 -16.47 26.97
C ALA A 94 1.77 -15.57 25.76
N ARG A 95 0.94 -14.57 25.98
CA ARG A 95 0.66 -13.51 25.01
C ARG A 95 0.80 -12.15 25.69
N ALA A 96 1.11 -11.15 24.93
CA ALA A 96 1.09 -9.79 25.41
C ALA A 96 -0.34 -9.23 25.31
N GLU A 97 -0.78 -8.46 26.28
CA GLU A 97 -2.07 -7.78 26.27
C GLU A 97 -1.91 -6.28 26.39
N VAL A 98 -2.71 -5.54 25.62
CA VAL A 98 -2.76 -4.08 25.68
C VAL A 98 -4.10 -3.68 26.30
N HIS A 99 -4.02 -3.08 27.48
CA HIS A 99 -5.17 -2.66 28.27
C HIS A 99 -5.31 -1.13 28.29
N PRO A 100 -6.54 -0.59 28.31
CA PRO A 100 -6.76 0.81 28.66
C PRO A 100 -6.20 1.11 30.05
N ALA A 101 -5.64 2.29 30.28
CA ALA A 101 -5.24 2.71 31.64
C ALA A 101 -6.47 2.84 32.54
N PRO A 102 -6.35 2.55 33.85
CA PRO A 102 -7.46 2.74 34.78
C PRO A 102 -7.89 4.20 34.82
N GLY A 103 -9.16 4.47 34.49
CA GLY A 103 -9.74 5.82 34.46
C GLY A 103 -9.86 6.45 33.07
N SER A 104 -9.42 5.77 32.01
CA SER A 104 -9.65 6.26 30.65
C SER A 104 -11.13 6.13 30.27
N ALA A 105 -11.68 7.17 29.61
CA ALA A 105 -13.06 7.17 29.15
C ALA A 105 -13.28 6.09 28.10
N THR A 106 -14.17 5.16 28.36
CA THR A 106 -14.44 3.97 27.53
C THR A 106 -15.29 4.24 26.27
N ASP A 107 -15.68 5.48 26.03
CA ASP A 107 -16.63 5.85 24.98
C ASP A 107 -15.94 6.30 23.68
N GLY A 108 -15.07 5.53 23.11
CA GLY A 108 -14.65 5.54 21.69
C GLY A 108 -14.33 6.86 20.96
N THR A 109 -14.87 7.99 21.40
CA THR A 109 -14.70 9.30 20.77
C THR A 109 -13.50 10.11 21.29
N GLY A 110 -12.88 9.70 22.37
CA GLY A 110 -11.73 10.37 22.98
C GLY A 110 -10.45 9.54 23.04
N PHE A 111 -10.41 8.37 22.39
CA PHE A 111 -9.27 7.43 22.51
C PHE A 111 -7.93 8.03 22.07
N PHE A 112 -7.96 8.97 21.11
CA PHE A 112 -6.76 9.62 20.58
C PHE A 112 -6.62 11.10 20.98
N GLU A 113 -7.57 11.66 21.72
CA GLU A 113 -7.56 13.07 22.16
C GLU A 113 -6.78 13.32 23.46
N GLY A 114 -6.41 12.23 24.19
CA GLY A 114 -5.67 12.30 25.44
C GLY A 114 -4.24 11.75 25.34
N GLU A 115 -3.31 12.26 26.15
CA GLU A 115 -2.00 11.66 26.38
C GLU A 115 -2.09 10.39 27.25
N GLU A 116 -3.23 9.70 27.25
CA GLU A 116 -3.46 8.53 28.10
C GLU A 116 -2.70 7.33 27.54
N LEU A 117 -1.64 6.94 28.24
CA LEU A 117 -0.84 5.78 27.90
C LEU A 117 -1.59 4.48 28.21
N LEU A 118 -1.48 3.48 27.34
CA LEU A 118 -2.06 2.16 27.54
C LEU A 118 -1.06 1.25 28.23
N ARG A 119 -1.58 0.39 29.16
CA ARG A 119 -0.74 -0.60 29.82
C ARG A 119 -0.48 -1.79 28.91
N PHE A 120 0.77 -2.18 28.84
CA PHE A 120 1.23 -3.32 28.08
C PHE A 120 1.80 -4.36 29.03
N ARG A 121 1.21 -5.57 29.06
CA ARG A 121 1.57 -6.60 30.02
C ARG A 121 1.53 -8.01 29.44
N TRP A 122 2.25 -8.93 30.10
CA TRP A 122 2.12 -10.36 29.84
C TRP A 122 0.86 -10.92 30.45
N GLN A 123 0.13 -11.73 29.69
CA GLN A 123 -0.96 -12.60 30.13
C GLN A 123 -0.62 -14.04 29.76
N LEU A 124 -0.63 -14.94 30.74
CA LEU A 124 -0.50 -16.36 30.47
C LEU A 124 -1.90 -17.00 30.40
N ALA A 125 -2.01 -18.06 29.60
CA ALA A 125 -3.24 -18.80 29.40
C ALA A 125 -2.97 -20.30 29.48
N LEU A 126 -3.88 -21.03 30.10
CA LEU A 126 -3.89 -22.50 30.20
C LEU A 126 -5.00 -23.04 29.30
N GLY A 127 -4.63 -23.82 28.27
CA GLY A 127 -5.60 -24.34 27.30
C GLY A 127 -6.34 -23.23 26.49
N GLY A 128 -5.77 -22.03 26.39
CA GLY A 128 -6.39 -20.86 25.78
C GLY A 128 -7.14 -19.93 26.75
N ASP A 129 -7.46 -20.37 27.95
CA ASP A 129 -8.14 -19.56 28.97
C ASP A 129 -7.14 -18.71 29.76
N PRO A 130 -7.31 -17.38 29.87
CA PRO A 130 -6.43 -16.51 30.62
C PRO A 130 -6.34 -16.91 32.10
N LEU A 131 -5.13 -16.87 32.64
CA LEU A 131 -4.92 -17.10 34.09
C LEU A 131 -5.36 -15.86 34.88
N THR A 132 -5.92 -16.12 36.06
CA THR A 132 -6.24 -15.06 37.04
C THR A 132 -4.96 -14.49 37.66
N GLU A 133 -5.04 -13.30 38.24
CA GLU A 133 -3.91 -12.66 38.94
C GLU A 133 -3.30 -13.59 40.01
N ALA A 134 -4.14 -14.31 40.77
CA ALA A 134 -3.71 -15.28 41.79
C ALA A 134 -2.95 -16.47 41.16
N GLU A 135 -3.42 -17.00 40.02
CA GLU A 135 -2.74 -18.07 39.29
C GLU A 135 -1.42 -17.60 38.70
N MET A 136 -1.37 -16.33 38.22
CA MET A 136 -0.13 -15.69 37.76
C MET A 136 0.88 -15.53 38.93
N ASP A 137 0.44 -15.22 40.14
CA ASP A 137 1.27 -15.15 41.35
C ASP A 137 1.86 -16.52 41.69
N ILE A 138 1.04 -17.57 41.67
CA ILE A 138 1.49 -18.95 41.88
C ILE A 138 2.59 -19.32 40.89
N LEU A 139 2.42 -18.98 39.62
CA LEU A 139 3.46 -19.22 38.58
C LEU A 139 4.71 -18.37 38.79
N ALA A 140 4.55 -17.09 39.17
CA ALA A 140 5.69 -16.21 39.43
C ALA A 140 6.56 -16.68 40.61
N GLU A 141 5.94 -17.29 41.62
CA GLU A 141 6.61 -17.87 42.79
C GLU A 141 7.09 -19.32 42.54
N ALA A 142 6.72 -19.92 41.42
CA ALA A 142 7.09 -21.30 41.12
C ALA A 142 8.61 -21.49 41.06
N HIS A 143 9.10 -22.42 41.86
CA HIS A 143 10.50 -22.88 41.86
C HIS A 143 10.61 -24.32 41.33
N ARG A 144 9.49 -24.94 40.97
CA ARG A 144 9.40 -26.31 40.48
C ARG A 144 8.91 -26.34 39.04
N PRO A 145 9.35 -27.31 38.24
CA PRO A 145 8.95 -27.43 36.84
C PRO A 145 7.48 -27.84 36.65
N ILE A 146 6.78 -28.22 37.72
CA ILE A 146 5.37 -28.57 37.68
C ILE A 146 4.62 -27.81 38.80
N VAL A 147 3.51 -27.21 38.43
CA VAL A 147 2.63 -26.45 39.31
C VAL A 147 1.20 -26.95 39.17
N ARG A 148 0.41 -26.98 40.25
CA ARG A 148 -1.01 -27.30 40.17
C ARG A 148 -1.84 -26.05 39.96
N LEU A 149 -2.52 -25.98 38.81
CA LEU A 149 -3.43 -24.89 38.45
C LEU A 149 -4.78 -25.49 38.04
N ARG A 150 -5.89 -24.96 38.56
CA ARG A 150 -7.26 -25.43 38.22
C ARG A 150 -7.42 -26.94 38.34
N ASP A 151 -6.88 -27.52 39.42
CA ASP A 151 -6.88 -28.97 39.70
C ASP A 151 -6.13 -29.86 38.68
N GLN A 152 -5.34 -29.24 37.76
CA GLN A 152 -4.48 -29.93 36.80
C GLN A 152 -2.99 -29.68 37.12
N TRP A 153 -2.16 -30.68 36.84
CA TRP A 153 -0.71 -30.50 36.86
C TRP A 153 -0.24 -29.87 35.58
N VAL A 154 0.44 -28.74 35.67
CA VAL A 154 0.90 -27.94 34.52
C VAL A 154 2.41 -27.92 34.51
N LEU A 155 2.99 -28.25 33.35
CA LEU A 155 4.41 -28.09 33.11
C LEU A 155 4.73 -26.64 32.93
N VAL A 156 5.70 -26.11 33.65
CA VAL A 156 6.06 -24.68 33.61
C VAL A 156 7.46 -24.50 33.04
N ASP A 157 7.52 -23.88 31.87
CA ASP A 157 8.77 -23.42 31.28
C ASP A 157 9.36 -22.26 32.10
N PRO A 158 10.66 -22.29 32.45
CA PRO A 158 11.35 -21.17 33.11
C PRO A 158 11.18 -19.81 32.41
N ALA A 159 11.02 -19.81 31.06
CA ALA A 159 10.72 -18.59 30.30
C ALA A 159 9.36 -18.01 30.66
N LEU A 160 8.35 -18.85 30.88
CA LEU A 160 7.01 -18.44 31.29
C LEU A 160 6.97 -17.91 32.72
N VAL A 161 7.77 -18.52 33.61
CA VAL A 161 7.96 -17.99 34.99
C VAL A 161 8.53 -16.58 34.96
N ARG A 162 9.54 -16.35 34.13
CA ARG A 162 10.11 -14.99 33.97
C ARG A 162 9.06 -14.00 33.49
N LYS A 163 8.21 -14.38 32.52
CA LYS A 163 7.10 -13.56 32.02
C LYS A 163 6.06 -13.32 33.11
N ALA A 164 5.71 -14.31 33.91
CA ALA A 164 4.80 -14.15 35.05
C ALA A 164 5.36 -13.22 36.13
N ARG A 165 6.69 -13.22 36.35
CA ARG A 165 7.36 -12.30 37.30
C ARG A 165 7.47 -10.88 36.76
N LYS A 166 7.84 -10.72 35.48
CA LYS A 166 7.94 -9.41 34.80
C LYS A 166 6.66 -9.17 33.99
N ARG A 167 5.51 -9.01 34.66
CA ARG A 167 4.20 -8.85 34.01
C ARG A 167 4.09 -7.57 33.20
N GLU A 168 4.51 -6.47 33.80
CA GLU A 168 4.43 -5.14 33.17
C GLU A 168 5.55 -5.00 32.13
N LEU A 169 5.15 -4.74 30.88
CA LEU A 169 6.06 -4.53 29.77
C LEU A 169 6.30 -3.04 29.50
N GLY A 170 5.45 -2.17 30.04
CA GLY A 170 5.55 -0.73 29.93
C GLY A 170 4.24 -0.07 29.54
N LEU A 171 4.36 1.16 29.05
CA LEU A 171 3.24 1.97 28.58
C LEU A 171 3.40 2.18 27.07
N LEU A 172 2.31 2.08 26.33
CA LEU A 172 2.23 2.40 24.91
C LEU A 172 1.42 3.67 24.72
N ASP A 173 1.81 4.51 23.76
CA ASP A 173 0.92 5.56 23.31
C ASP A 173 -0.28 4.98 22.52
N PRO A 174 -1.38 5.72 22.37
CA PRO A 174 -2.59 5.21 21.71
C PRO A 174 -2.38 4.73 20.29
N VAL A 175 -1.46 5.34 19.53
CA VAL A 175 -1.19 4.99 18.14
C VAL A 175 -0.35 3.73 18.03
N ASP A 176 0.68 3.58 18.87
CA ASP A 176 1.46 2.36 18.97
C ASP A 176 0.57 1.18 19.43
N ALA A 177 -0.31 1.41 20.40
CA ALA A 177 -1.27 0.41 20.84
C ALA A 177 -2.23 -0.03 19.72
N LEU A 178 -2.71 0.92 18.90
CA LEU A 178 -3.54 0.62 17.73
C LEU A 178 -2.76 -0.18 16.67
N SER A 179 -1.51 0.17 16.43
CA SER A 179 -0.64 -0.58 15.52
C SER A 179 -0.48 -2.03 15.97
N VAL A 180 -0.24 -2.25 17.26
CA VAL A 180 -0.18 -3.59 17.86
C VAL A 180 -1.51 -4.33 17.74
N ALA A 181 -2.63 -3.64 17.99
CA ALA A 181 -3.96 -4.23 17.90
C ALA A 181 -4.31 -4.69 16.48
N LEU A 182 -3.91 -3.94 15.46
CA LEU A 182 -4.18 -4.26 14.05
C LEU A 182 -3.26 -5.36 13.50
N THR A 183 -1.99 -5.39 13.94
CA THR A 183 -1.02 -6.39 13.48
C THR A 183 -1.10 -7.70 14.23
N GLY A 184 -1.59 -7.70 15.48
CA GLY A 184 -1.64 -8.84 16.38
C GLY A 184 -0.27 -9.25 16.94
N ARG A 185 0.79 -8.45 16.73
CA ARG A 185 2.16 -8.76 17.14
C ARG A 185 2.92 -7.50 17.53
N THR A 186 3.90 -7.67 18.41
CA THR A 186 4.82 -6.62 18.84
C THR A 186 6.20 -7.18 19.11
N GLU A 187 7.20 -6.32 19.26
CA GLU A 187 8.55 -6.68 19.71
C GLU A 187 8.69 -6.42 21.20
N VAL A 188 9.12 -7.45 21.95
CA VAL A 188 9.46 -7.37 23.37
C VAL A 188 10.85 -7.93 23.56
N ASP A 189 11.79 -7.13 24.06
CA ASP A 189 13.20 -7.53 24.29
C ASP A 189 13.88 -8.14 23.03
N GLY A 190 13.48 -7.68 21.81
CA GLY A 190 14.02 -8.15 20.53
C GLY A 190 13.36 -9.41 19.96
N GLU A 191 12.37 -9.98 20.64
CA GLU A 191 11.53 -11.08 20.16
C GLU A 191 10.17 -10.58 19.67
N THR A 192 9.69 -11.13 18.54
CA THR A 192 8.33 -10.87 18.05
C THR A 192 7.35 -11.76 18.83
N VAL A 193 6.45 -11.15 19.57
CA VAL A 193 5.45 -11.83 20.38
C VAL A 193 4.04 -11.53 19.90
N GLU A 194 3.13 -12.48 20.10
CA GLU A 194 1.71 -12.26 19.85
C GLU A 194 1.15 -11.27 20.88
N ALA A 195 0.36 -10.30 20.41
CA ALA A 195 -0.25 -9.28 21.24
C ALA A 195 -1.75 -9.15 20.93
N VAL A 196 -2.56 -9.15 21.98
CA VAL A 196 -4.02 -9.11 21.86
C VAL A 196 -4.55 -7.82 22.50
N PRO A 197 -5.32 -7.00 21.76
CA PRO A 197 -6.00 -5.86 22.33
C PRO A 197 -7.16 -6.32 23.21
N VAL A 198 -7.42 -5.61 24.31
CA VAL A 198 -8.48 -5.93 25.26
C VAL A 198 -9.38 -4.70 25.47
N GLY A 199 -10.66 -4.93 25.79
CA GLY A 199 -11.61 -3.88 26.14
C GLY A 199 -11.89 -2.90 24.97
N ALA A 200 -11.83 -1.61 25.23
CA ALA A 200 -12.12 -0.55 24.26
C ALA A 200 -11.22 -0.61 23.00
N LEU A 201 -9.95 -1.01 23.14
CA LEU A 201 -9.02 -1.16 22.03
C LEU A 201 -9.40 -2.32 21.11
N ALA A 202 -9.90 -3.44 21.66
CA ALA A 202 -10.43 -4.55 20.86
C ALA A 202 -11.70 -4.11 20.10
N ALA A 203 -12.62 -3.42 20.76
CA ALA A 203 -13.82 -2.89 20.13
C ALA A 203 -13.49 -1.88 19.01
N LEU A 204 -12.47 -1.02 19.21
CA LEU A 204 -11.98 -0.10 18.21
C LEU A 204 -11.41 -0.83 16.99
N ARG A 205 -10.52 -1.82 17.22
CA ARG A 205 -9.98 -2.67 16.14
C ARG A 205 -11.11 -3.31 15.33
N ASP A 206 -12.10 -3.88 16.02
CA ASP A 206 -13.21 -4.56 15.37
C ASP A 206 -14.06 -3.57 14.55
N ARG A 207 -14.32 -2.38 15.05
CA ARG A 207 -14.99 -1.30 14.29
C ARG A 207 -14.20 -0.86 13.05
N LEU A 208 -12.89 -0.78 13.14
CA LEU A 208 -12.02 -0.39 12.01
C LEU A 208 -11.92 -1.50 10.95
N THR A 209 -12.06 -2.77 11.36
CA THR A 209 -11.86 -3.93 10.48
C THR A 209 -13.15 -4.53 9.93
N ALA A 210 -14.27 -4.35 10.62
CA ALA A 210 -15.58 -4.91 10.22
C ALA A 210 -16.17 -4.25 8.96
N GLY A 211 -15.63 -3.10 8.55
CA GLY A 211 -16.21 -2.27 7.49
C GLY A 211 -17.43 -1.48 7.98
N VAL A 212 -17.81 -0.48 7.21
CA VAL A 212 -18.97 0.38 7.51
C VAL A 212 -20.05 0.21 6.45
N GLY A 213 -21.30 0.10 6.88
CA GLY A 213 -22.45 0.19 6.00
C GLY A 213 -22.65 1.62 5.45
N PRO A 214 -23.46 1.80 4.41
CA PRO A 214 -23.78 3.12 3.91
C PRO A 214 -24.55 3.94 4.96
N VAL A 215 -24.38 5.27 4.91
CA VAL A 215 -25.08 6.24 5.76
C VAL A 215 -26.03 7.07 4.91
N ASP A 216 -27.00 7.69 5.54
CA ASP A 216 -27.89 8.62 4.86
C ASP A 216 -27.12 9.86 4.36
N PRO A 217 -27.50 10.40 3.18
CA PRO A 217 -26.94 11.65 2.68
C PRO A 217 -27.15 12.78 3.69
N PRO A 218 -26.15 13.66 3.91
CA PRO A 218 -26.29 14.74 4.84
C PRO A 218 -27.33 15.79 4.36
N PRO A 219 -28.05 16.45 5.27
CA PRO A 219 -28.94 17.54 4.90
C PRO A 219 -28.15 18.67 4.25
N GLY A 220 -28.75 19.30 3.25
CA GLY A 220 -28.11 20.38 2.48
C GLY A 220 -27.28 19.95 1.27
N LEU A 221 -27.04 18.66 1.08
CA LEU A 221 -26.39 18.13 -0.14
C LEU A 221 -27.41 18.09 -1.30
N ARG A 222 -27.13 18.81 -2.39
CA ARG A 222 -27.95 18.81 -3.62
C ARG A 222 -27.39 17.82 -4.65
N ALA A 223 -27.33 16.56 -4.27
CA ALA A 223 -26.92 15.46 -5.15
C ALA A 223 -27.37 14.11 -4.58
N THR A 224 -27.51 13.13 -5.46
CA THR A 224 -27.68 11.73 -5.07
C THR A 224 -26.32 11.06 -5.04
N LEU A 225 -25.91 10.58 -3.87
CA LEU A 225 -24.70 9.78 -3.73
C LEU A 225 -24.98 8.33 -4.10
N ARG A 226 -24.03 7.68 -4.73
CA ARG A 226 -24.07 6.25 -5.04
C ARG A 226 -23.76 5.43 -3.78
N ASP A 227 -24.16 4.18 -3.76
CA ASP A 227 -23.95 3.29 -2.60
C ASP A 227 -22.47 3.22 -2.17
N TYR A 228 -21.54 3.13 -3.12
CA TYR A 228 -20.13 3.12 -2.78
C TYR A 228 -19.67 4.49 -2.23
N GLN A 229 -20.22 5.61 -2.67
CA GLN A 229 -19.92 6.94 -2.14
C GLN A 229 -20.49 7.08 -0.72
N LEU A 230 -21.69 6.57 -0.45
CA LEU A 230 -22.27 6.52 0.89
C LEU A 230 -21.43 5.67 1.84
N ARG A 231 -20.92 4.50 1.40
CA ARG A 231 -19.96 3.71 2.19
C ARG A 231 -18.65 4.46 2.40
N GLY A 232 -18.14 5.17 1.38
CA GLY A 232 -16.95 6.02 1.50
C GLY A 232 -17.14 7.17 2.48
N LEU A 233 -18.31 7.81 2.46
CA LEU A 233 -18.70 8.84 3.41
C LEU A 233 -18.77 8.28 4.84
N ALA A 234 -19.40 7.13 5.04
CA ALA A 234 -19.47 6.46 6.33
C ALA A 234 -18.09 6.12 6.90
N TRP A 235 -17.20 5.64 6.05
CA TRP A 235 -15.82 5.33 6.44
C TRP A 235 -15.06 6.60 6.84
N LEU A 236 -15.11 7.66 6.03
CA LEU A 236 -14.47 8.95 6.37
C LEU A 236 -15.05 9.56 7.66
N ASP A 237 -16.37 9.47 7.84
CA ASP A 237 -17.05 9.95 9.03
C ASP A 237 -16.59 9.19 10.28
N LEU A 238 -16.50 7.86 10.21
CA LEU A 238 -15.94 7.02 11.27
C LEU A 238 -14.49 7.44 11.58
N MET A 239 -13.61 7.49 10.58
CA MET A 239 -12.20 7.83 10.76
C MET A 239 -12.02 9.20 11.42
N THR A 240 -12.71 10.21 10.89
CA THR A 240 -12.61 11.58 11.40
C THR A 240 -13.31 11.80 12.74
N SER A 241 -14.31 11.01 13.10
CA SER A 241 -14.95 11.03 14.43
C SER A 241 -14.06 10.43 15.51
N LEU A 242 -13.17 9.53 15.14
CA LEU A 242 -12.19 8.92 16.04
C LEU A 242 -10.89 9.74 16.18
N GLY A 243 -10.81 10.94 15.58
CA GLY A 243 -9.57 11.72 15.54
C GLY A 243 -8.49 11.11 14.63
N LEU A 244 -8.87 10.11 13.81
CA LEU A 244 -8.01 9.49 12.81
C LEU A 244 -8.20 10.17 11.45
N GLY A 245 -7.18 10.13 10.64
CA GLY A 245 -7.29 10.54 9.24
C GLY A 245 -7.44 9.34 8.31
N GLY A 246 -7.71 9.63 7.04
CA GLY A 246 -7.87 8.59 6.02
C GLY A 246 -7.38 9.02 4.65
N CYS A 247 -6.94 8.05 3.86
CA CYS A 247 -6.58 8.24 2.45
C CYS A 247 -7.66 7.63 1.55
N LEU A 248 -8.47 8.49 0.92
CA LEU A 248 -9.44 8.07 -0.09
C LEU A 248 -8.73 7.96 -1.44
N ALA A 249 -8.37 6.74 -1.78
CA ALA A 249 -7.54 6.39 -2.93
C ALA A 249 -8.35 5.77 -4.09
N ASP A 250 -9.63 6.09 -4.19
CA ASP A 250 -10.50 5.67 -5.28
C ASP A 250 -9.98 6.13 -6.63
N ASP A 251 -10.25 5.37 -7.68
CA ASP A 251 -9.95 5.75 -9.05
C ASP A 251 -10.45 7.15 -9.38
N MET A 252 -9.79 7.81 -10.31
CA MET A 252 -10.20 9.15 -10.75
C MET A 252 -11.60 9.09 -11.38
N GLY A 253 -12.43 10.09 -11.08
CA GLY A 253 -13.80 10.14 -11.59
C GLY A 253 -14.84 9.39 -10.76
N LEU A 254 -14.47 8.71 -9.68
CA LEU A 254 -15.41 8.08 -8.74
C LEU A 254 -16.07 9.07 -7.73
N GLY A 255 -15.84 10.37 -7.86
CA GLY A 255 -16.51 11.39 -7.07
C GLY A 255 -15.91 11.62 -5.68
N LYS A 256 -14.58 11.57 -5.54
CA LYS A 256 -13.90 11.91 -4.27
C LYS A 256 -14.28 13.28 -3.73
N THR A 257 -14.38 14.30 -4.61
CA THR A 257 -14.74 15.68 -4.24
C THR A 257 -16.12 15.76 -3.60
N ILE A 258 -17.15 15.18 -4.22
CA ILE A 258 -18.51 15.20 -3.66
C ILE A 258 -18.61 14.43 -2.35
N THR A 259 -17.83 13.35 -2.17
CA THR A 259 -17.77 12.60 -0.90
C THR A 259 -17.21 13.48 0.22
N VAL A 260 -16.18 14.29 -0.05
CA VAL A 260 -15.63 15.25 0.94
C VAL A 260 -16.58 16.40 1.22
N ILE A 261 -17.30 16.91 0.21
CA ILE A 261 -18.35 17.92 0.41
C ILE A 261 -19.45 17.36 1.32
N ALA A 262 -19.88 16.13 1.07
CA ALA A 262 -20.84 15.44 1.92
C ALA A 262 -20.31 15.23 3.35
N LEU A 263 -19.03 14.87 3.52
CA LEU A 263 -18.39 14.73 4.82
C LEU A 263 -18.39 16.06 5.59
N HIS A 264 -18.06 17.19 4.94
CA HIS A 264 -18.11 18.52 5.56
C HIS A 264 -19.51 18.83 6.09
N LEU A 265 -20.54 18.62 5.27
CA LEU A 265 -21.94 18.84 5.65
C LEU A 265 -22.36 17.92 6.81
N ARG A 266 -21.96 16.66 6.78
CA ARG A 266 -22.30 15.67 7.82
C ARG A 266 -21.65 15.99 9.16
N ARG A 267 -20.38 16.40 9.15
CA ARG A 267 -19.66 16.79 10.37
C ARG A 267 -20.22 18.06 11.02
N ALA A 268 -20.85 18.95 10.24
CA ALA A 268 -21.50 20.18 10.68
C ALA A 268 -20.70 21.00 11.71
N ARG A 269 -19.37 21.07 11.54
CA ARG A 269 -18.47 21.79 12.43
C ARG A 269 -18.50 23.29 12.13
N PRO A 270 -18.39 24.15 13.16
CA PRO A 270 -18.31 25.60 12.95
C PRO A 270 -16.97 26.05 12.33
N GLU A 271 -15.90 25.27 12.55
CA GLU A 271 -14.58 25.57 11.97
C GLU A 271 -14.57 25.23 10.48
N PRO A 272 -13.89 26.05 9.63
CA PRO A 272 -13.84 25.83 8.19
C PRO A 272 -13.01 24.59 7.80
N THR A 273 -13.29 24.08 6.61
CA THR A 273 -12.47 23.04 5.98
C THR A 273 -11.46 23.68 5.03
N LEU A 274 -10.16 23.42 5.27
CA LEU A 274 -9.08 23.79 4.37
C LEU A 274 -8.89 22.71 3.29
N VAL A 275 -8.99 23.11 2.01
CA VAL A 275 -8.65 22.24 0.88
C VAL A 275 -7.37 22.74 0.23
N VAL A 276 -6.35 21.90 0.23
CA VAL A 276 -5.07 22.13 -0.46
C VAL A 276 -5.07 21.30 -1.73
N CYS A 277 -5.03 21.94 -2.89
CA CYS A 277 -5.11 21.26 -4.18
C CYS A 277 -4.16 21.89 -5.22
N PRO A 278 -3.91 21.23 -6.36
CA PRO A 278 -3.27 21.87 -7.51
C PRO A 278 -4.04 23.13 -7.97
N ALA A 279 -3.31 24.15 -8.46
CA ALA A 279 -3.91 25.41 -8.89
C ALA A 279 -5.02 25.23 -9.94
N SER A 280 -4.89 24.25 -10.80
CA SER A 280 -5.85 23.88 -11.83
C SER A 280 -7.19 23.35 -11.29
N LEU A 281 -7.21 22.85 -10.04
CA LEU A 281 -8.41 22.31 -9.41
C LEU A 281 -9.18 23.31 -8.56
N LEU A 282 -8.62 24.49 -8.27
CA LEU A 282 -9.30 25.52 -7.45
C LEU A 282 -10.69 25.88 -8.02
N GLY A 283 -10.76 26.13 -9.33
CA GLY A 283 -12.03 26.44 -10.01
C GLY A 283 -13.02 25.26 -9.97
N ASN A 284 -12.52 24.05 -10.14
CA ASN A 284 -13.36 22.86 -10.07
C ASN A 284 -13.96 22.67 -8.68
N TRP A 285 -13.14 22.74 -7.62
CA TRP A 285 -13.61 22.67 -6.24
C TRP A 285 -14.68 23.71 -5.94
N GLN A 286 -14.46 24.97 -6.34
CA GLN A 286 -15.44 26.02 -6.13
C GLN A 286 -16.76 25.73 -6.85
N ARG A 287 -16.71 25.32 -8.13
CA ARG A 287 -17.93 25.00 -8.90
C ARG A 287 -18.69 23.82 -8.27
N GLU A 288 -18.00 22.77 -7.86
CA GLU A 288 -18.62 21.59 -7.25
C GLU A 288 -19.24 21.92 -5.89
N ILE A 289 -18.57 22.68 -5.03
CA ILE A 289 -19.14 23.11 -3.74
C ILE A 289 -20.39 23.99 -3.99
N THR A 290 -20.29 24.98 -4.86
CA THR A 290 -21.43 25.85 -5.18
C THR A 290 -22.60 25.05 -5.76
N ARG A 291 -22.34 24.03 -6.55
CA ARG A 291 -23.37 23.17 -7.15
C ARG A 291 -24.00 22.22 -6.13
N PHE A 292 -23.21 21.54 -5.34
CA PHE A 292 -23.69 20.47 -4.47
C PHE A 292 -24.00 20.89 -3.04
N ALA A 293 -23.43 22.01 -2.58
CA ALA A 293 -23.68 22.60 -1.27
C ALA A 293 -23.83 24.14 -1.36
N PRO A 294 -24.84 24.66 -2.07
CA PRO A 294 -24.93 26.08 -2.40
C PRO A 294 -25.10 27.03 -1.18
N GLY A 295 -25.47 26.49 -0.02
CA GLY A 295 -25.53 27.26 1.24
C GLY A 295 -24.20 27.36 1.99
N VAL A 296 -23.15 26.73 1.51
CA VAL A 296 -21.84 26.68 2.19
C VAL A 296 -20.90 27.75 1.60
N PRO A 297 -20.37 28.67 2.42
CA PRO A 297 -19.44 29.69 1.94
C PRO A 297 -18.14 29.08 1.44
N VAL A 298 -17.61 29.63 0.34
CA VAL A 298 -16.34 29.21 -0.25
C VAL A 298 -15.43 30.42 -0.41
N ARG A 299 -14.24 30.35 0.16
CA ARG A 299 -13.23 31.39 0.05
C ARG A 299 -11.97 30.84 -0.67
N ARG A 300 -11.49 31.58 -1.66
CA ARG A 300 -10.17 31.29 -2.28
C ARG A 300 -9.07 31.99 -1.50
N PHE A 301 -8.14 31.23 -0.95
CA PHE A 301 -6.91 31.73 -0.36
C PHE A 301 -5.77 31.57 -1.36
N HIS A 302 -5.81 32.34 -2.44
CA HIS A 302 -4.87 32.30 -3.55
C HIS A 302 -4.81 33.66 -4.27
N GLY A 303 -3.67 34.05 -4.80
CA GLY A 303 -3.53 35.35 -5.48
C GLY A 303 -3.12 36.48 -4.50
N PRO A 304 -3.28 37.75 -4.88
CA PRO A 304 -2.87 38.91 -4.07
C PRO A 304 -3.80 39.16 -2.85
N ASP A 305 -5.12 38.96 -3.00
CA ASP A 305 -6.12 39.30 -1.99
C ASP A 305 -6.43 38.13 -1.03
N ARG A 306 -5.37 37.63 -0.37
CA ARG A 306 -5.46 36.47 0.56
C ARG A 306 -5.81 36.94 1.96
N THR A 307 -7.05 36.76 2.41
CA THR A 307 -7.46 37.00 3.80
C THR A 307 -8.03 35.73 4.44
N LEU A 308 -7.78 35.58 5.75
CA LEU A 308 -8.41 34.55 6.61
C LEU A 308 -9.29 35.20 7.67
N ASP A 309 -9.57 36.49 7.53
CA ASP A 309 -10.36 37.26 8.50
C ASP A 309 -11.84 36.86 8.36
N ASP A 310 -12.58 36.85 9.46
CA ASP A 310 -14.00 36.55 9.53
C ASP A 310 -14.44 35.23 8.86
N LEU A 311 -13.68 34.15 9.09
CA LEU A 311 -14.03 32.82 8.66
C LEU A 311 -15.08 32.23 9.60
N SER A 312 -16.31 32.10 9.12
CA SER A 312 -17.41 31.41 9.80
C SER A 312 -17.79 30.14 9.04
N GLY A 313 -17.08 29.03 9.30
CA GLY A 313 -17.36 27.76 8.63
C GLY A 313 -17.01 27.73 7.14
N GLY A 314 -17.55 26.76 6.42
CA GLY A 314 -17.40 26.61 4.97
C GLY A 314 -16.06 26.07 4.50
N PHE A 315 -15.69 26.40 3.26
CA PHE A 315 -14.45 25.92 2.64
C PHE A 315 -13.47 27.06 2.38
N VAL A 316 -12.20 26.80 2.67
CA VAL A 316 -11.07 27.64 2.24
C VAL A 316 -10.24 26.84 1.24
N LEU A 317 -10.13 27.33 0.01
CA LEU A 317 -9.42 26.66 -1.08
C LEU A 317 -8.06 27.31 -1.29
N THR A 318 -6.98 26.53 -1.27
CA THR A 318 -5.62 27.01 -1.50
C THR A 318 -4.82 26.05 -2.36
N THR A 319 -3.66 26.50 -2.86
CA THR A 319 -2.75 25.64 -3.62
C THR A 319 -1.59 25.19 -2.76
N TYR A 320 -0.93 24.09 -3.16
CA TYR A 320 0.28 23.60 -2.50
C TYR A 320 1.39 24.66 -2.42
N GLY A 321 1.55 25.47 -3.49
CA GLY A 321 2.52 26.57 -3.53
C GLY A 321 2.19 27.68 -2.54
N THR A 322 0.93 28.11 -2.50
CA THR A 322 0.44 29.14 -1.56
C THR A 322 0.49 28.62 -0.13
N MET A 323 0.00 27.40 0.13
CA MET A 323 0.07 26.75 1.43
C MET A 323 1.51 26.72 1.96
N ARG A 324 2.47 26.28 1.15
CA ARG A 324 3.89 26.22 1.53
C ARG A 324 4.46 27.59 1.94
N SER A 325 4.12 28.65 1.20
CA SER A 325 4.63 30.00 1.48
C SER A 325 3.94 30.68 2.68
N THR A 326 2.74 30.23 3.06
CA THR A 326 1.92 30.84 4.11
C THR A 326 1.57 29.87 5.25
N ALA A 327 2.28 28.75 5.37
CA ALA A 327 2.03 27.72 6.37
C ALA A 327 1.96 28.26 7.82
N PRO A 328 2.85 29.19 8.28
CA PRO A 328 2.74 29.73 9.62
C PRO A 328 1.42 30.47 9.88
N ARG A 329 0.87 31.15 8.87
CA ARG A 329 -0.42 31.85 8.97
C ARG A 329 -1.60 30.86 8.98
N LEU A 330 -1.53 29.82 8.15
CA LEU A 330 -2.53 28.76 8.13
C LEU A 330 -2.52 27.92 9.41
N ALA A 331 -1.36 27.77 10.05
CA ALA A 331 -1.23 27.04 11.31
C ALA A 331 -1.82 27.79 12.53
N GLN A 332 -2.03 29.09 12.42
CA GLN A 332 -2.65 29.92 13.48
C GLN A 332 -4.18 29.87 13.43
N GLN A 333 -4.75 29.39 12.33
CA GLN A 333 -6.20 29.28 12.14
C GLN A 333 -6.69 27.92 12.65
N GLU A 334 -7.83 27.92 13.33
CA GLU A 334 -8.53 26.69 13.70
C GLU A 334 -9.25 26.09 12.49
N TRP A 335 -8.93 24.84 12.18
CA TRP A 335 -9.50 24.07 11.07
C TRP A 335 -10.32 22.90 11.60
N GLY A 336 -11.57 22.76 11.16
CA GLY A 336 -12.37 21.58 11.45
C GLY A 336 -11.90 20.34 10.66
N MET A 337 -11.30 20.55 9.49
CA MET A 337 -10.72 19.49 8.65
C MET A 337 -9.70 20.09 7.67
N VAL A 338 -8.64 19.34 7.37
CA VAL A 338 -7.70 19.65 6.28
C VAL A 338 -7.74 18.53 5.25
N VAL A 339 -7.95 18.90 4.00
CA VAL A 339 -8.01 17.99 2.85
C VAL A 339 -6.83 18.28 1.93
N ALA A 340 -6.06 17.26 1.59
CA ALA A 340 -5.01 17.33 0.57
C ALA A 340 -5.50 16.58 -0.68
N ASP A 341 -5.87 17.32 -1.72
CA ASP A 341 -6.30 16.75 -3.00
C ASP A 341 -5.11 16.58 -3.94
N GLU A 342 -5.11 15.51 -4.72
CA GLU A 342 -3.96 15.02 -5.49
C GLU A 342 -2.71 14.93 -4.59
N ALA A 343 -2.87 14.15 -3.51
CA ALA A 343 -1.88 14.06 -2.42
C ALA A 343 -0.51 13.51 -2.82
N GLN A 344 -0.33 13.07 -4.09
CA GLN A 344 1.00 12.77 -4.66
C GLN A 344 1.98 13.96 -4.56
N HIS A 345 1.49 15.19 -4.44
CA HIS A 345 2.34 16.37 -4.22
C HIS A 345 3.07 16.39 -2.86
N VAL A 346 2.65 15.56 -1.90
CA VAL A 346 3.23 15.48 -0.54
C VAL A 346 3.79 14.09 -0.20
N LYS A 347 3.88 13.19 -1.17
CA LYS A 347 4.44 11.84 -1.00
C LYS A 347 5.93 11.81 -0.62
N ASN A 348 6.69 12.83 -0.98
CA ASN A 348 8.08 12.95 -0.52
C ASN A 348 8.12 13.60 0.88
N PRO A 349 8.42 12.83 1.95
CA PRO A 349 8.40 13.33 3.32
C PRO A 349 9.42 14.43 3.60
N TYR A 350 10.47 14.52 2.79
CA TYR A 350 11.53 15.52 2.92
C TYR A 350 11.25 16.82 2.17
N SER A 351 10.25 16.84 1.30
CA SER A 351 9.90 18.04 0.53
C SER A 351 9.43 19.18 1.44
N ALA A 352 9.73 20.41 1.03
CA ALA A 352 9.28 21.61 1.75
C ALA A 352 7.74 21.68 1.82
N THR A 353 7.05 21.18 0.81
CA THR A 353 5.59 21.13 0.74
C THR A 353 5.00 20.15 1.77
N ALA A 354 5.55 18.94 1.87
CA ALA A 354 5.11 17.96 2.85
C ALA A 354 5.38 18.42 4.30
N LYS A 355 6.55 19.03 4.54
CA LYS A 355 6.89 19.62 5.84
C LYS A 355 5.93 20.75 6.23
N ALA A 356 5.64 21.66 5.30
CA ALA A 356 4.71 22.75 5.53
C ALA A 356 3.30 22.28 5.84
N LEU A 357 2.79 21.27 5.10
CA LEU A 357 1.45 20.71 5.34
C LEU A 357 1.33 20.08 6.73
N ARG A 358 2.40 19.44 7.25
CA ARG A 358 2.41 18.85 8.60
C ARG A 358 2.33 19.87 9.73
N THR A 359 2.71 21.12 9.48
CA THR A 359 2.62 22.18 10.51
C THR A 359 1.20 22.73 10.71
N ILE A 360 0.26 22.41 9.84
CA ILE A 360 -1.13 22.87 9.94
C ILE A 360 -1.92 21.89 10.81
N PRO A 361 -2.34 22.30 12.03
CA PRO A 361 -3.11 21.44 12.91
C PRO A 361 -4.55 21.29 12.42
N ALA A 362 -5.11 20.09 12.56
CA ALA A 362 -6.52 19.82 12.37
C ALA A 362 -6.91 18.51 13.05
N PRO A 363 -8.12 18.41 13.61
CA PRO A 363 -8.63 17.18 14.22
C PRO A 363 -8.98 16.11 13.18
N ALA A 364 -9.15 16.49 11.91
CA ALA A 364 -9.44 15.58 10.81
C ALA A 364 -8.54 15.90 9.61
N ARG A 365 -7.92 14.89 9.06
CA ARG A 365 -7.05 15.01 7.88
C ARG A 365 -7.42 13.96 6.84
N VAL A 366 -7.69 14.41 5.62
CA VAL A 366 -8.13 13.54 4.53
C VAL A 366 -7.21 13.73 3.32
N ALA A 367 -6.57 12.66 2.89
CA ALA A 367 -5.81 12.62 1.65
C ALA A 367 -6.69 12.08 0.51
N LEU A 368 -6.69 12.76 -0.64
CA LEU A 368 -7.34 12.31 -1.85
C LEU A 368 -6.26 12.04 -2.90
N THR A 369 -6.27 10.86 -3.48
CA THR A 369 -5.34 10.50 -4.56
C THR A 369 -5.94 9.37 -5.40
N GLY A 370 -5.55 9.23 -6.66
CA GLY A 370 -5.84 8.03 -7.45
C GLY A 370 -4.74 6.96 -7.30
N THR A 371 -3.55 7.40 -6.83
CA THR A 371 -2.35 6.56 -6.76
C THR A 371 -1.69 6.75 -5.40
N PRO A 372 -2.07 5.98 -4.37
CA PRO A 372 -1.54 6.14 -3.02
C PRO A 372 -0.04 5.84 -2.92
N VAL A 373 0.46 4.98 -3.81
CA VAL A 373 1.89 4.67 -3.95
C VAL A 373 2.23 4.57 -5.44
N GLU A 374 3.32 5.18 -5.84
CA GLU A 374 3.81 5.16 -7.23
C GLU A 374 5.19 4.54 -7.34
N ASN A 375 6.10 4.85 -6.42
CA ASN A 375 7.51 4.51 -6.54
C ASN A 375 8.03 3.63 -5.41
N ASN A 376 7.67 3.90 -4.17
CA ASN A 376 8.15 3.16 -3.01
C ASN A 376 7.24 3.31 -1.79
N LEU A 377 7.40 2.42 -0.81
CA LEU A 377 6.60 2.41 0.41
C LEU A 377 6.79 3.66 1.30
N SER A 378 7.87 4.43 1.11
CA SER A 378 8.05 5.70 1.84
C SER A 378 7.02 6.76 1.42
N GLU A 379 6.44 6.65 0.21
CA GLU A 379 5.33 7.50 -0.23
C GLU A 379 4.07 7.21 0.56
N LEU A 380 3.76 5.92 0.75
CA LEU A 380 2.65 5.48 1.60
C LEU A 380 2.84 5.95 3.04
N TRP A 381 4.06 5.79 3.57
CA TRP A 381 4.41 6.31 4.89
C TRP A 381 4.13 7.81 4.99
N ALA A 382 4.54 8.59 4.00
CA ALA A 382 4.37 10.04 4.02
C ALA A 382 2.91 10.48 4.05
N LEU A 383 2.02 9.77 3.35
CA LEU A 383 0.58 10.02 3.34
C LEU A 383 -0.05 9.63 4.67
N LEU A 384 0.21 8.42 5.15
CA LEU A 384 -0.39 7.92 6.38
C LEU A 384 0.15 8.60 7.64
N ASP A 385 1.43 8.97 7.67
CA ASP A 385 2.01 9.76 8.75
C ASP A 385 1.45 11.20 8.79
N TRP A 386 1.02 11.75 7.64
CA TRP A 386 0.32 13.02 7.64
C TRP A 386 -1.14 12.88 8.09
N THR A 387 -1.88 11.86 7.62
CA THR A 387 -3.28 11.66 8.00
C THR A 387 -3.43 11.16 9.42
N THR A 388 -2.57 10.25 9.86
CA THR A 388 -2.56 9.65 11.20
C THR A 388 -1.12 9.60 11.72
N PRO A 389 -0.63 10.70 12.31
CA PRO A 389 0.76 10.79 12.77
C PRO A 389 1.15 9.68 13.74
N GLY A 390 2.30 9.06 13.51
CA GLY A 390 2.85 8.01 14.35
C GLY A 390 2.42 6.58 14.00
N LEU A 391 1.30 6.37 13.28
CA LEU A 391 0.75 5.02 12.97
C LEU A 391 1.79 4.02 12.45
N LEU A 392 2.69 4.45 11.60
CA LEU A 392 3.75 3.62 11.01
C LEU A 392 5.11 3.78 11.71
N GLY A 393 5.15 4.51 12.81
CA GLY A 393 6.37 4.87 13.52
C GLY A 393 7.33 5.75 12.71
N PRO A 394 8.55 6.04 13.21
CA PRO A 394 9.53 6.85 12.50
C PRO A 394 9.92 6.24 11.16
N LEU A 395 10.09 7.08 10.11
CA LEU A 395 10.41 6.63 8.75
C LEU A 395 11.63 5.69 8.67
N LYS A 396 12.67 5.94 9.49
CA LYS A 396 13.86 5.07 9.53
C LYS A 396 13.52 3.66 10.01
N SER A 397 12.69 3.55 11.06
CA SER A 397 12.22 2.26 11.60
C SER A 397 11.27 1.57 10.62
N PHE A 398 10.35 2.31 10.00
CA PHE A 398 9.45 1.79 8.96
C PHE A 398 10.22 1.19 7.78
N ARG A 399 11.24 1.90 7.28
CA ARG A 399 12.10 1.39 6.20
C ARG A 399 12.84 0.12 6.59
N ALA A 400 13.34 0.05 7.81
CA ALA A 400 14.09 -1.12 8.29
C ALA A 400 13.19 -2.35 8.51
N ARG A 401 11.98 -2.14 9.06
CA ARG A 401 11.07 -3.23 9.46
C ARG A 401 10.15 -3.71 8.34
N HIS A 402 9.67 -2.79 7.50
CA HIS A 402 8.63 -3.07 6.52
C HIS A 402 9.11 -2.88 5.08
N ALA A 403 9.67 -1.71 4.72
CA ALA A 403 9.95 -1.40 3.34
C ALA A 403 10.99 -2.36 2.72
N ARG A 404 12.09 -2.61 3.39
CA ARG A 404 13.14 -3.53 2.88
C ARG A 404 12.67 -4.97 2.75
N ALA A 405 11.85 -5.45 3.71
CA ALA A 405 11.34 -6.83 3.68
C ALA A 405 10.32 -7.04 2.55
N VAL A 406 9.60 -5.99 2.18
CA VAL A 406 8.57 -6.00 1.12
C VAL A 406 9.17 -5.66 -0.25
N GLU A 407 10.14 -4.74 -0.33
CA GLU A 407 10.78 -4.31 -1.58
C GLU A 407 11.79 -5.33 -2.12
N ASN A 408 12.40 -6.16 -1.24
CA ASN A 408 13.38 -7.20 -1.61
C ASN A 408 12.71 -8.58 -1.69
N GLY A 409 11.90 -8.83 -2.71
CA GLY A 409 11.00 -9.99 -2.91
C GLY A 409 11.56 -11.41 -2.85
N GLU A 410 12.85 -11.62 -2.53
CA GLU A 410 13.51 -12.96 -2.54
C GLU A 410 13.73 -13.56 -1.15
N ASN A 411 13.29 -12.93 -0.06
CA ASN A 411 13.55 -13.42 1.30
C ASN A 411 12.43 -14.35 1.82
N PRO A 412 12.76 -15.45 2.52
CA PRO A 412 11.78 -16.23 3.27
C PRO A 412 11.14 -15.33 4.35
N GLY A 413 9.83 -15.09 4.26
CA GLY A 413 9.07 -14.16 5.12
C GLY A 413 8.50 -12.93 4.41
N HIS A 414 8.73 -12.77 3.11
CA HIS A 414 8.16 -11.70 2.29
C HIS A 414 6.62 -11.62 2.41
N ASP A 415 5.92 -12.73 2.20
CA ASP A 415 4.46 -12.80 2.25
C ASP A 415 3.89 -12.43 3.64
N GLU A 416 4.61 -12.79 4.70
CA GLU A 416 4.21 -12.42 6.06
C GLU A 416 4.40 -10.93 6.33
N ALA A 417 5.49 -10.33 5.84
CA ALA A 417 5.75 -8.90 5.95
C ALA A 417 4.72 -8.07 5.17
N VAL A 418 4.37 -8.52 3.95
CA VAL A 418 3.31 -7.93 3.12
C VAL A 418 1.97 -8.00 3.82
N THR A 419 1.59 -9.18 4.33
CA THR A 419 0.31 -9.39 5.04
C THR A 419 0.22 -8.51 6.28
N ARG A 420 1.30 -8.37 7.03
CA ARG A 420 1.36 -7.54 8.25
C ARG A 420 1.18 -6.06 7.91
N LEU A 421 1.92 -5.56 6.92
CA LEU A 421 1.79 -4.18 6.48
C LEU A 421 0.38 -3.89 5.94
N ALA A 422 -0.18 -4.81 5.16
CA ALA A 422 -1.54 -4.69 4.64
C ALA A 422 -2.59 -4.61 5.76
N ARG A 423 -2.49 -5.42 6.81
CA ARG A 423 -3.38 -5.35 7.97
C ARG A 423 -3.31 -4.01 8.69
N LEU A 424 -2.11 -3.44 8.83
CA LEU A 424 -1.90 -2.14 9.47
C LEU A 424 -2.46 -0.99 8.65
N VAL A 425 -2.30 -1.02 7.32
CA VAL A 425 -2.62 0.08 6.41
C VAL A 425 -4.08 0.06 5.95
N ARG A 426 -4.65 -1.13 5.73
CA ARG A 426 -5.98 -1.32 5.14
C ARG A 426 -7.10 -0.50 5.78
N PRO A 427 -7.19 -0.34 7.13
CA PRO A 427 -8.23 0.48 7.74
C PRO A 427 -8.17 1.97 7.37
N PHE A 428 -6.97 2.49 7.03
CA PHE A 428 -6.69 3.90 6.77
C PHE A 428 -6.64 4.26 5.29
N LEU A 429 -6.81 3.26 4.41
CA LEU A 429 -6.75 3.42 2.96
C LEU A 429 -8.00 2.80 2.32
N LEU A 430 -8.86 3.62 1.75
CA LEU A 430 -10.00 3.14 0.97
C LEU A 430 -9.69 3.30 -0.51
N ARG A 431 -9.55 2.17 -1.22
CA ARG A 431 -9.28 2.13 -2.66
C ARG A 431 -10.30 1.27 -3.37
N ARG A 432 -10.98 1.84 -4.35
CA ARG A 432 -11.93 1.15 -5.23
C ARG A 432 -11.57 1.46 -6.66
N LYS A 433 -11.63 0.43 -7.51
CA LYS A 433 -11.37 0.55 -8.95
C LYS A 433 -12.71 0.67 -9.68
N LYS A 434 -12.73 1.34 -10.83
CA LYS A 434 -13.90 1.38 -11.73
C LYS A 434 -14.29 -0.01 -12.22
N SER A 435 -13.32 -0.92 -12.31
CA SER A 435 -13.49 -2.32 -12.69
C SER A 435 -14.09 -3.20 -11.59
N ASP A 436 -14.17 -2.72 -10.36
CA ASP A 436 -14.71 -3.51 -9.25
C ASP A 436 -16.21 -3.73 -9.44
N PRO A 437 -16.73 -4.95 -9.18
CA PRO A 437 -18.14 -5.26 -9.36
C PRO A 437 -19.06 -4.32 -8.58
N GLY A 438 -20.04 -3.74 -9.25
CA GLY A 438 -21.07 -2.88 -8.64
C GLY A 438 -20.63 -1.44 -8.34
N ILE A 439 -19.42 -1.01 -8.73
CA ILE A 439 -18.97 0.39 -8.53
C ILE A 439 -19.59 1.30 -9.59
N VAL A 440 -19.38 1.05 -10.87
CA VAL A 440 -19.94 1.83 -11.98
C VAL A 440 -20.38 0.91 -13.13
N PRO A 441 -21.46 0.15 -12.95
CA PRO A 441 -21.90 -0.82 -13.93
C PRO A 441 -22.37 -0.17 -15.25
N GLU A 442 -22.66 1.11 -15.25
CA GLU A 442 -23.08 1.87 -16.42
C GLU A 442 -21.94 2.40 -17.29
N LEU A 443 -20.68 2.32 -16.82
CA LEU A 443 -19.56 2.70 -17.67
C LEU A 443 -19.43 1.73 -18.84
N PRO A 444 -19.35 2.24 -20.08
CA PRO A 444 -19.14 1.41 -21.23
C PRO A 444 -17.78 0.70 -21.16
N PRO A 445 -17.55 -0.37 -21.94
CA PRO A 445 -16.28 -1.09 -21.93
C PRO A 445 -15.12 -0.19 -22.35
N LYS A 446 -13.95 -0.41 -21.72
CA LYS A 446 -12.67 0.17 -22.08
C LYS A 446 -11.81 -0.92 -22.72
N THR A 447 -11.31 -0.66 -23.93
CA THR A 447 -10.38 -1.55 -24.65
C THR A 447 -9.03 -0.88 -24.73
N GLU A 448 -7.96 -1.60 -24.45
CA GLU A 448 -6.57 -1.10 -24.54
C GLU A 448 -5.84 -1.92 -25.59
N THR A 449 -5.23 -1.24 -26.57
CA THR A 449 -4.50 -1.86 -27.67
C THR A 449 -3.11 -1.26 -27.75
N ASP A 450 -2.10 -2.11 -27.68
CA ASP A 450 -0.72 -1.75 -27.95
C ASP A 450 -0.44 -1.91 -29.44
N HIS A 451 0.02 -0.83 -30.06
CA HIS A 451 0.36 -0.80 -31.48
C HIS A 451 1.88 -0.80 -31.65
N PRO A 452 2.46 -1.94 -32.01
CA PRO A 452 3.86 -2.01 -32.35
C PRO A 452 4.14 -1.24 -33.65
N VAL A 453 5.12 -0.35 -33.64
CA VAL A 453 5.44 0.53 -34.75
C VAL A 453 6.90 0.37 -35.14
N PRO A 454 7.23 0.06 -36.39
CA PRO A 454 8.62 -0.02 -36.82
C PRO A 454 9.27 1.37 -36.93
N LEU A 455 10.58 1.45 -36.68
CA LEU A 455 11.38 2.64 -36.95
C LEU A 455 11.51 2.87 -38.47
N THR A 456 11.46 4.12 -38.89
CA THR A 456 11.90 4.50 -40.25
C THR A 456 13.42 4.36 -40.35
N ARG A 457 13.93 4.30 -41.58
CA ARG A 457 15.39 4.25 -41.82
C ARG A 457 16.14 5.45 -41.20
N GLU A 458 15.52 6.63 -41.27
CA GLU A 458 16.05 7.84 -40.64
C GLU A 458 16.11 7.72 -39.14
N GLN A 459 15.02 7.27 -38.51
CA GLN A 459 14.94 7.06 -37.08
C GLN A 459 15.95 6.01 -36.58
N ALA A 460 16.09 4.89 -37.30
CA ALA A 460 17.01 3.83 -36.91
C ALA A 460 18.49 4.32 -37.01
N ALA A 461 18.87 5.00 -38.06
CA ALA A 461 20.22 5.54 -38.21
C ALA A 461 20.56 6.56 -37.11
N LEU A 462 19.62 7.47 -36.81
CA LEU A 462 19.78 8.48 -35.76
C LEU A 462 19.85 7.84 -34.36
N TYR A 463 19.01 6.85 -34.10
CA TYR A 463 19.00 6.10 -32.85
C TYR A 463 20.33 5.40 -32.58
N GLU A 464 20.86 4.63 -33.55
CA GLU A 464 22.14 3.94 -33.44
C GLU A 464 23.32 4.92 -33.24
N ALA A 465 23.31 6.07 -33.93
CA ALA A 465 24.34 7.10 -33.78
C ALA A 465 24.35 7.65 -32.32
N VAL A 466 23.18 8.01 -31.80
CA VAL A 466 23.03 8.56 -30.44
C VAL A 466 23.40 7.54 -29.37
N VAL A 467 23.01 6.27 -29.54
CA VAL A 467 23.41 5.20 -28.61
C VAL A 467 24.91 5.07 -28.55
N ARG A 468 25.59 4.97 -29.72
CA ARG A 468 27.03 4.82 -29.79
C ARG A 468 27.80 5.97 -29.15
N GLU A 469 27.42 7.21 -29.42
CA GLU A 469 28.04 8.40 -28.86
C GLU A 469 27.83 8.48 -27.32
N SER A 470 26.61 8.23 -26.89
CA SER A 470 26.25 8.36 -25.46
C SER A 470 26.85 7.29 -24.57
N LEU A 471 26.93 6.02 -25.05
CA LEU A 471 27.55 4.93 -24.25
C LEU A 471 29.03 5.22 -23.99
N LEU A 472 29.78 5.71 -24.96
CA LEU A 472 31.18 6.10 -24.77
C LEU A 472 31.35 7.19 -23.71
N ALA A 473 30.42 8.15 -23.64
CA ALA A 473 30.44 9.20 -22.63
C ALA A 473 30.03 8.69 -21.24
N ILE A 474 29.13 7.73 -21.17
CA ILE A 474 28.64 7.13 -19.91
C ILE A 474 29.70 6.21 -19.27
N GLU A 475 30.44 5.42 -20.06
CA GLU A 475 31.53 4.56 -19.60
C GLU A 475 32.63 5.33 -18.84
N THR A 476 32.84 6.59 -19.19
CA THR A 476 33.87 7.45 -18.58
C THR A 476 33.35 8.30 -17.42
N ALA A 477 32.04 8.28 -17.14
CA ALA A 477 31.40 9.11 -16.13
C ALA A 477 31.04 8.34 -14.87
N GLU A 478 31.15 8.98 -13.70
CA GLU A 478 30.80 8.40 -12.40
C GLU A 478 29.74 9.21 -11.65
N GLY A 479 29.05 8.55 -10.70
CA GLY A 479 28.15 9.17 -9.73
C GLY A 479 27.00 9.97 -10.38
N MET A 480 26.81 11.22 -9.96
CA MET A 480 25.73 12.10 -10.44
C MET A 480 25.85 12.45 -11.93
N ALA A 481 27.06 12.56 -12.46
CA ALA A 481 27.29 12.85 -13.89
C ALA A 481 26.82 11.68 -14.76
N ARG A 482 27.13 10.45 -14.38
CA ARG A 482 26.67 9.24 -15.07
C ARG A 482 25.14 9.16 -15.11
N ARG A 483 24.49 9.37 -13.96
CA ARG A 483 23.01 9.40 -13.89
C ARG A 483 22.39 10.44 -14.83
N GLY A 484 22.96 11.64 -14.89
CA GLY A 484 22.53 12.69 -15.80
C GLY A 484 22.66 12.32 -17.27
N LEU A 485 23.75 11.65 -17.65
CA LEU A 485 23.98 11.18 -19.03
C LEU A 485 23.02 10.05 -19.42
N VAL A 486 22.73 9.11 -18.51
CA VAL A 486 21.76 8.03 -18.74
C VAL A 486 20.36 8.62 -18.99
N LEU A 487 19.88 9.54 -18.15
CA LEU A 487 18.58 10.19 -18.35
C LEU A 487 18.51 10.99 -19.64
N LYS A 488 19.62 11.66 -20.02
CA LYS A 488 19.73 12.39 -21.28
C LYS A 488 19.66 11.46 -22.49
N LEU A 489 20.34 10.31 -22.43
CA LEU A 489 20.29 9.28 -23.48
C LEU A 489 18.86 8.75 -23.64
N LEU A 490 18.24 8.28 -22.55
CA LEU A 490 16.89 7.75 -22.61
C LEU A 490 15.88 8.78 -23.15
N GLY A 491 15.99 10.05 -22.75
CA GLY A 491 15.18 11.13 -23.26
C GLY A 491 15.39 11.39 -24.75
N ALA A 492 16.64 11.34 -25.23
CA ALA A 492 16.98 11.51 -26.66
C ALA A 492 16.41 10.36 -27.50
N LEU A 493 16.56 9.12 -27.04
CA LEU A 493 16.05 7.95 -27.76
C LEU A 493 14.53 7.98 -27.90
N LYS A 494 13.80 8.35 -26.86
CA LYS A 494 12.35 8.52 -26.92
C LYS A 494 11.93 9.62 -27.92
N GLN A 495 12.63 10.77 -27.93
CA GLN A 495 12.36 11.83 -28.91
C GLN A 495 12.58 11.36 -30.35
N ILE A 496 13.59 10.53 -30.59
CA ILE A 496 13.83 9.93 -31.89
C ILE A 496 12.74 8.94 -32.28
N CYS A 497 12.29 8.10 -31.32
CA CYS A 497 11.18 7.19 -31.54
C CYS A 497 9.88 7.93 -31.89
N ASP A 498 9.65 9.10 -31.29
CA ASP A 498 8.49 9.92 -31.62
C ASP A 498 8.61 10.54 -33.01
N HIS A 499 9.62 11.35 -33.25
CA HIS A 499 9.89 11.96 -34.55
C HIS A 499 11.31 12.56 -34.66
N PRO A 500 12.07 12.35 -35.72
CA PRO A 500 13.41 12.95 -35.91
C PRO A 500 13.44 14.47 -35.70
N ALA A 501 12.45 15.19 -36.23
CA ALA A 501 12.36 16.65 -36.10
C ALA A 501 12.30 17.12 -34.63
N LEU A 502 11.74 16.31 -33.71
CA LEU A 502 11.69 16.63 -32.27
C LEU A 502 13.10 16.63 -31.69
N TYR A 503 13.89 15.59 -31.96
CA TYR A 503 15.26 15.47 -31.48
C TYR A 503 16.18 16.53 -32.10
N LEU A 504 16.05 16.74 -33.42
CA LEU A 504 16.84 17.72 -34.20
C LEU A 504 16.40 19.17 -33.95
N LYS A 505 15.31 19.37 -33.16
CA LYS A 505 14.73 20.69 -32.84
C LYS A 505 14.37 21.50 -34.10
N GLU A 506 13.86 20.83 -35.13
CA GLU A 506 13.35 21.49 -36.33
C GLU A 506 12.11 22.33 -35.99
N GLU A 507 11.97 23.49 -36.60
CA GLU A 507 10.79 24.34 -36.37
C GLU A 507 9.54 23.74 -37.00
N PRO A 508 8.38 23.81 -36.29
CA PRO A 508 7.12 23.37 -36.86
C PRO A 508 6.79 24.12 -38.13
N GLY A 509 6.45 23.39 -39.22
CA GLY A 509 6.07 23.96 -40.47
C GLY A 509 7.20 24.00 -41.55
N THR A 510 8.46 23.64 -41.21
CA THR A 510 9.54 23.48 -42.20
C THR A 510 9.29 22.34 -43.20
N ALA A 511 8.56 21.31 -42.76
CA ALA A 511 8.02 20.26 -43.60
C ALA A 511 6.63 19.88 -43.10
N THR A 512 5.66 19.70 -43.97
CA THR A 512 4.28 19.30 -43.65
C THR A 512 3.79 18.27 -44.67
N GLY A 513 2.68 17.60 -44.36
CA GLY A 513 2.06 16.60 -45.20
C GLY A 513 2.73 15.23 -45.19
N ASP A 514 2.49 14.41 -46.20
CA ASP A 514 2.89 12.99 -46.28
C ASP A 514 4.40 12.77 -46.11
N ARG A 515 5.23 13.67 -46.62
CA ARG A 515 6.69 13.58 -46.45
C ARG A 515 7.14 13.76 -45.00
N PHE A 516 6.43 14.58 -44.24
CA PHE A 516 6.71 14.78 -42.82
C PHE A 516 6.26 13.55 -42.01
N ALA A 517 5.05 13.07 -42.25
CA ALA A 517 4.53 11.86 -41.58
C ALA A 517 5.39 10.62 -41.86
N ALA A 518 5.90 10.46 -43.10
CA ALA A 518 6.74 9.33 -43.49
C ALA A 518 8.10 9.25 -42.75
N ARG A 519 8.52 10.30 -42.04
CA ARG A 519 9.74 10.30 -41.21
C ARG A 519 9.55 9.62 -39.86
N SER A 520 8.28 9.38 -39.40
CA SER A 520 7.95 8.74 -38.14
C SER A 520 6.88 7.68 -38.32
N GLY A 521 7.18 6.44 -37.95
CA GLY A 521 6.20 5.37 -37.96
C GLY A 521 4.99 5.67 -37.06
N LYS A 522 5.21 6.29 -35.91
CA LYS A 522 4.12 6.68 -35.00
C LYS A 522 3.20 7.74 -35.60
N LEU A 523 3.77 8.74 -36.29
CA LEU A 523 2.95 9.81 -36.90
C LEU A 523 2.13 9.27 -38.07
N ALA A 524 2.70 8.38 -38.87
CA ALA A 524 1.98 7.71 -39.95
C ALA A 524 0.81 6.88 -39.43
N LEU A 525 1.03 6.11 -38.36
CA LEU A 525 -0.05 5.33 -37.71
C LEU A 525 -1.10 6.23 -37.05
N LEU A 526 -0.70 7.36 -36.43
CA LEU A 526 -1.64 8.32 -35.89
C LEU A 526 -2.56 8.87 -36.99
N ASP A 527 -2.03 9.17 -38.17
CA ASP A 527 -2.83 9.62 -39.32
C ASP A 527 -3.87 8.56 -39.72
N GLU A 528 -3.48 7.29 -39.82
CA GLU A 528 -4.40 6.20 -40.17
C GLU A 528 -5.52 6.03 -39.12
N LEU A 529 -5.16 6.09 -37.82
CA LEU A 529 -6.12 6.02 -36.74
C LEU A 529 -7.10 7.20 -36.77
N LEU A 530 -6.60 8.42 -36.96
CA LEU A 530 -7.43 9.62 -37.01
C LEU A 530 -8.33 9.66 -38.27
N ASP A 531 -7.84 9.24 -39.43
CA ASP A 531 -8.65 9.15 -40.63
C ASP A 531 -9.83 8.17 -40.46
N THR A 532 -9.57 7.02 -39.82
CA THR A 532 -10.62 6.03 -39.53
C THR A 532 -11.66 6.61 -38.58
N LEU A 533 -11.23 7.11 -37.40
CA LEU A 533 -12.17 7.54 -36.36
C LEU A 533 -12.93 8.82 -36.74
N LEU A 534 -12.32 9.75 -37.51
CA LEU A 534 -12.99 10.97 -37.96
C LEU A 534 -14.03 10.66 -39.04
N SER A 535 -13.82 9.63 -39.87
CA SER A 535 -14.82 9.17 -40.84
C SER A 535 -16.09 8.63 -40.17
N GLU A 536 -16.01 8.26 -38.88
CA GLU A 536 -17.12 7.76 -38.04
C GLU A 536 -17.67 8.84 -37.05
N ASP A 537 -17.41 10.13 -37.31
CA ASP A 537 -17.73 11.24 -36.39
C ASP A 537 -17.16 11.07 -34.98
N GLY A 538 -16.08 10.30 -34.83
CA GLY A 538 -15.40 10.05 -33.56
C GLY A 538 -14.61 11.26 -33.06
N SER A 539 -14.25 11.25 -31.77
CA SER A 539 -13.41 12.26 -31.14
C SER A 539 -12.23 11.61 -30.40
N ALA A 540 -11.06 12.23 -30.52
CA ALA A 540 -9.83 11.69 -29.95
C ALA A 540 -9.11 12.67 -29.02
N LEU A 541 -8.51 12.11 -27.97
CA LEU A 541 -7.46 12.76 -27.17
C LEU A 541 -6.11 12.17 -27.56
N VAL A 542 -5.15 13.01 -27.90
CA VAL A 542 -3.78 12.59 -28.20
C VAL A 542 -2.85 13.11 -27.12
N PHE A 543 -2.26 12.22 -26.36
CA PHE A 543 -1.36 12.55 -25.27
C PHE A 543 0.10 12.35 -25.66
N THR A 544 0.94 13.33 -25.32
CA THR A 544 2.41 13.23 -25.43
C THR A 544 3.09 13.92 -24.26
N GLN A 545 4.26 13.44 -23.87
CA GLN A 545 5.05 14.07 -22.82
C GLN A 545 5.77 15.34 -23.29
N TYR A 546 6.02 15.46 -24.60
CA TYR A 546 6.80 16.55 -25.19
C TYR A 546 5.90 17.63 -25.82
N VAL A 547 5.93 18.85 -25.26
CA VAL A 547 5.21 19.99 -25.83
C VAL A 547 5.68 20.29 -27.28
N GLY A 548 6.97 20.02 -27.57
CA GLY A 548 7.50 20.10 -28.95
C GLY A 548 6.78 19.14 -29.89
N MET A 549 6.59 17.87 -29.48
CA MET A 549 5.86 16.88 -30.29
C MET A 549 4.38 17.26 -30.43
N ALA A 550 3.76 17.74 -29.37
CA ALA A 550 2.38 18.21 -29.43
C ALA A 550 2.19 19.33 -30.46
N ARG A 551 3.13 20.27 -30.55
CA ARG A 551 3.13 21.33 -31.57
C ARG A 551 3.33 20.77 -32.98
N LEU A 552 4.25 19.82 -33.16
CA LEU A 552 4.48 19.17 -34.46
C LEU A 552 3.22 18.44 -34.94
N ILE A 553 2.56 17.65 -34.05
CA ILE A 553 1.30 16.97 -34.35
C ILE A 553 0.21 17.98 -34.72
N THR A 554 0.03 19.03 -33.93
CA THR A 554 -1.01 20.05 -34.17
C THR A 554 -0.78 20.77 -35.51
N THR A 555 0.45 21.16 -35.81
CA THR A 555 0.80 21.82 -37.10
C THR A 555 0.56 20.88 -38.28
N HIS A 556 0.93 19.60 -38.13
CA HIS A 556 0.72 18.59 -39.17
C HIS A 556 -0.77 18.34 -39.42
N LEU A 557 -1.58 18.15 -38.39
CA LEU A 557 -3.02 17.93 -38.53
C LEU A 557 -3.74 19.16 -39.09
N ALA A 558 -3.36 20.37 -38.65
CA ALA A 558 -3.89 21.61 -39.20
C ALA A 558 -3.60 21.74 -40.72
N ALA A 559 -2.40 21.35 -41.19
CA ALA A 559 -2.05 21.33 -42.60
C ALA A 559 -2.87 20.32 -43.43
N ARG A 560 -3.42 19.28 -42.77
CA ARG A 560 -4.39 18.29 -43.32
C ARG A 560 -5.83 18.75 -43.23
N ALA A 561 -6.09 19.96 -42.77
CA ALA A 561 -7.43 20.51 -42.49
C ALA A 561 -8.24 19.75 -41.44
N VAL A 562 -7.56 19.05 -40.54
CA VAL A 562 -8.20 18.43 -39.35
C VAL A 562 -8.33 19.48 -38.27
N PRO A 563 -9.56 19.76 -37.76
CA PRO A 563 -9.75 20.69 -36.66
C PRO A 563 -9.11 20.13 -35.36
N VAL A 564 -8.08 20.80 -34.87
CA VAL A 564 -7.25 20.35 -33.78
C VAL A 564 -6.88 21.52 -32.86
N GLU A 565 -6.85 21.28 -31.57
CA GLU A 565 -6.37 22.24 -30.57
C GLU A 565 -5.29 21.63 -29.68
N LEU A 566 -4.41 22.48 -29.11
CA LEU A 566 -3.30 22.09 -28.26
C LEU A 566 -3.46 22.63 -26.85
N LEU A 567 -3.62 21.76 -25.86
CA LEU A 567 -3.66 22.10 -24.46
C LEU A 567 -2.36 21.69 -23.76
N HIS A 568 -1.64 22.65 -23.19
CA HIS A 568 -0.37 22.40 -22.48
C HIS A 568 -0.28 23.21 -21.16
N GLY A 569 0.77 23.01 -20.39
CA GLY A 569 0.97 23.66 -19.10
C GLY A 569 0.95 25.19 -19.11
N GLY A 570 1.36 25.80 -20.23
CA GLY A 570 1.36 27.26 -20.41
C GLY A 570 0.02 27.86 -20.91
N THR A 571 -0.99 27.03 -21.22
CA THR A 571 -2.30 27.54 -21.69
C THR A 571 -3.02 28.26 -20.53
N PRO A 572 -3.49 29.50 -20.69
CA PRO A 572 -4.25 30.24 -19.66
C PRO A 572 -5.51 29.50 -19.23
N VAL A 573 -5.92 29.67 -17.96
CA VAL A 573 -7.06 28.92 -17.38
C VAL A 573 -8.35 29.16 -18.17
N THR A 574 -8.67 30.41 -18.51
CA THR A 574 -9.86 30.77 -19.33
C THR A 574 -9.84 30.10 -20.69
N GLU A 575 -8.68 30.08 -21.37
CA GLU A 575 -8.59 29.46 -22.68
C GLU A 575 -8.74 27.94 -22.59
N ARG A 576 -8.26 27.31 -21.51
CA ARG A 576 -8.50 25.87 -21.26
C ARG A 576 -9.99 25.54 -21.16
N GLU A 577 -10.77 26.38 -20.47
CA GLU A 577 -12.21 26.18 -20.32
C GLU A 577 -12.89 26.27 -21.71
N HIS A 578 -12.55 27.26 -22.52
CA HIS A 578 -13.07 27.37 -23.88
C HIS A 578 -12.68 26.21 -24.80
N MET A 579 -11.43 25.71 -24.71
CA MET A 579 -11.00 24.54 -25.47
C MET A 579 -11.79 23.28 -25.10
N VAL A 580 -12.00 23.07 -23.79
CA VAL A 580 -12.83 21.95 -23.30
C VAL A 580 -14.26 22.07 -23.81
N ASP A 581 -14.84 23.26 -23.80
CA ASP A 581 -16.21 23.49 -24.28
C ASP A 581 -16.32 23.23 -25.78
N ARG A 582 -15.34 23.68 -26.59
CA ARG A 582 -15.29 23.41 -28.04
C ARG A 582 -15.14 21.92 -28.35
N PHE A 583 -14.31 21.23 -27.58
CA PHE A 583 -14.16 19.77 -27.70
C PHE A 583 -15.45 19.05 -27.30
N GLN A 584 -16.06 19.39 -26.17
CA GLN A 584 -17.29 18.74 -25.69
C GLN A 584 -18.51 19.02 -26.60
N SER A 585 -18.57 20.19 -27.25
CA SER A 585 -19.61 20.50 -28.24
C SER A 585 -19.38 19.84 -29.60
N GLY A 586 -18.19 19.31 -29.87
CA GLY A 586 -17.81 18.67 -31.13
C GLY A 586 -17.27 19.64 -32.19
N ALA A 587 -17.08 20.90 -31.85
CA ALA A 587 -16.48 21.88 -32.78
C ALA A 587 -15.02 21.52 -33.09
N THR A 588 -14.31 20.86 -32.14
CA THR A 588 -12.95 20.37 -32.32
C THR A 588 -12.90 18.87 -31.99
N PRO A 589 -12.84 17.97 -32.98
CA PRO A 589 -12.86 16.51 -32.72
C PRO A 589 -11.55 15.96 -32.17
N VAL A 590 -10.42 16.64 -32.36
CA VAL A 590 -9.10 16.21 -31.89
C VAL A 590 -8.51 17.22 -30.92
N LEU A 591 -8.20 16.76 -29.71
CA LEU A 591 -7.49 17.57 -28.70
C LEU A 591 -6.14 16.93 -28.38
N VAL A 592 -5.06 17.65 -28.67
CA VAL A 592 -3.69 17.24 -28.32
C VAL A 592 -3.34 17.81 -26.95
N LEU A 593 -2.86 16.95 -26.04
CA LEU A 593 -2.58 17.33 -24.66
C LEU A 593 -1.15 16.95 -24.27
N SER A 594 -0.47 17.84 -23.57
CA SER A 594 0.71 17.40 -22.84
C SER A 594 0.30 16.61 -21.60
N LEU A 595 0.98 15.47 -21.30
CA LEU A 595 0.67 14.64 -20.15
C LEU A 595 0.65 15.41 -18.82
N LYS A 596 1.53 16.41 -18.66
CA LYS A 596 1.52 17.29 -17.47
C LYS A 596 0.27 18.16 -17.39
N ALA A 597 -0.34 18.52 -18.50
CA ALA A 597 -1.60 19.28 -18.52
C ALA A 597 -2.81 18.37 -18.27
N ALA A 598 -2.72 17.08 -18.56
CA ALA A 598 -3.76 16.09 -18.26
C ALA A 598 -4.04 15.95 -16.76
N GLY A 599 -3.08 16.25 -15.90
CA GLY A 599 -3.24 16.28 -14.44
C GLY A 599 -4.24 17.32 -13.91
N THR A 600 -4.87 18.12 -14.76
CA THR A 600 -5.66 19.32 -14.39
C THR A 600 -7.15 19.08 -14.16
N GLY A 601 -7.61 17.86 -13.90
CA GLY A 601 -9.02 17.60 -13.52
C GLY A 601 -10.05 17.83 -14.63
N LEU A 602 -9.62 17.79 -15.89
CA LEU A 602 -10.48 18.00 -17.06
C LEU A 602 -11.53 16.89 -17.20
N ASN A 603 -12.69 17.24 -17.70
CA ASN A 603 -13.75 16.30 -18.07
C ASN A 603 -13.90 16.28 -19.59
N LEU A 604 -13.50 15.18 -20.23
CA LEU A 604 -13.42 15.05 -21.70
C LEU A 604 -14.17 13.81 -22.18
N THR A 605 -15.37 13.60 -21.62
CA THR A 605 -16.20 12.39 -21.84
C THR A 605 -16.74 12.24 -23.27
N ARG A 606 -16.63 13.26 -24.14
CA ARG A 606 -16.93 13.10 -25.57
C ARG A 606 -15.96 12.17 -26.28
N ALA A 607 -14.70 12.03 -25.77
CA ALA A 607 -13.71 11.23 -26.42
C ALA A 607 -14.04 9.73 -26.35
N GLY A 608 -14.23 9.09 -27.49
CA GLY A 608 -14.27 7.63 -27.65
C GLY A 608 -12.88 7.01 -27.85
N HIS A 609 -11.88 7.83 -28.20
CA HIS A 609 -10.53 7.37 -28.46
C HIS A 609 -9.50 8.16 -27.65
N VAL A 610 -8.54 7.44 -27.08
CA VAL A 610 -7.39 8.00 -26.35
C VAL A 610 -6.12 7.43 -26.95
N VAL A 611 -5.27 8.28 -27.48
CA VAL A 611 -3.99 7.88 -28.10
C VAL A 611 -2.85 8.36 -27.21
N HIS A 612 -2.09 7.42 -26.66
CA HIS A 612 -0.80 7.68 -26.03
C HIS A 612 0.28 7.59 -27.12
N PHE A 613 0.71 8.75 -27.61
CA PHE A 613 1.68 8.85 -28.70
C PHE A 613 3.08 8.39 -28.27
N ASP A 614 3.43 8.67 -27.02
CA ASP A 614 4.64 8.18 -26.37
C ASP A 614 4.30 7.58 -24.99
N ARG A 615 5.09 6.62 -24.53
CA ARG A 615 4.93 5.95 -23.25
C ARG A 615 5.56 6.76 -22.12
N TRP A 616 4.87 6.84 -20.99
CA TRP A 616 5.43 7.42 -19.78
C TRP A 616 6.10 6.34 -18.91
N TRP A 617 7.13 6.74 -18.16
CA TRP A 617 7.83 5.84 -17.22
C TRP A 617 6.94 5.34 -16.08
N ASN A 618 5.88 6.07 -15.75
CA ASN A 618 4.92 5.75 -14.73
C ASN A 618 3.55 5.47 -15.36
N PRO A 619 3.07 4.22 -15.37
CA PRO A 619 1.79 3.85 -15.94
C PRO A 619 0.59 4.58 -15.30
N ALA A 620 0.71 4.98 -14.03
CA ALA A 620 -0.35 5.73 -13.34
C ALA A 620 -0.63 7.10 -13.98
N VAL A 621 0.38 7.74 -14.61
CA VAL A 621 0.20 9.00 -15.32
C VAL A 621 -0.56 8.79 -16.64
N GLU A 622 -0.31 7.69 -17.35
CA GLU A 622 -1.07 7.31 -18.56
C GLU A 622 -2.53 6.97 -18.19
N GLU A 623 -2.72 6.22 -17.12
CA GLU A 623 -4.06 5.89 -16.62
C GLU A 623 -4.81 7.15 -16.17
N GLN A 624 -4.15 8.07 -15.48
CA GLN A 624 -4.70 9.37 -15.12
C GLN A 624 -5.12 10.18 -16.35
N ALA A 625 -4.35 10.15 -17.44
CA ALA A 625 -4.70 10.81 -18.69
C ALA A 625 -5.91 10.15 -19.35
N THR A 626 -5.94 8.82 -19.43
CA THR A 626 -7.08 8.04 -19.94
C THR A 626 -8.37 8.31 -19.16
N ASP A 627 -8.27 8.49 -17.85
CA ASP A 627 -9.39 8.78 -16.95
C ASP A 627 -10.04 10.17 -17.18
N ARG A 628 -9.50 10.99 -18.08
CA ARG A 628 -10.18 12.21 -18.55
C ARG A 628 -11.34 11.90 -19.50
N ALA A 629 -11.21 10.83 -20.27
CA ALA A 629 -12.25 10.31 -21.16
C ALA A 629 -13.09 9.22 -20.46
N TYR A 630 -12.43 8.28 -19.78
CA TYR A 630 -13.08 7.13 -19.13
C TYR A 630 -13.50 7.46 -17.70
N ARG A 631 -14.61 8.16 -17.54
CA ARG A 631 -15.17 8.56 -16.24
C ARG A 631 -16.70 8.59 -16.26
N ILE A 632 -17.31 8.73 -15.09
CA ILE A 632 -18.76 8.85 -14.95
C ILE A 632 -19.30 9.95 -15.87
N GLY A 633 -20.29 9.60 -16.69
CA GLY A 633 -20.84 10.44 -17.76
C GLY A 633 -20.35 10.08 -19.16
N GLN A 634 -19.44 9.11 -19.29
CA GLN A 634 -19.10 8.50 -20.57
C GLN A 634 -20.24 7.60 -21.06
N THR A 635 -20.65 7.78 -22.31
CA THR A 635 -21.76 7.04 -22.92
C THR A 635 -21.30 6.11 -24.06
N GLN A 636 -20.05 6.27 -24.52
CA GLN A 636 -19.48 5.49 -25.61
C GLN A 636 -18.33 4.61 -25.13
N PRO A 637 -18.10 3.45 -25.74
CA PRO A 637 -16.89 2.65 -25.50
C PRO A 637 -15.63 3.49 -25.68
N VAL A 638 -14.66 3.32 -24.79
CA VAL A 638 -13.39 4.02 -24.88
C VAL A 638 -12.31 3.07 -25.35
N GLN A 639 -11.69 3.42 -26.48
CA GLN A 639 -10.56 2.70 -27.06
C GLN A 639 -9.26 3.46 -26.74
N VAL A 640 -8.35 2.77 -26.07
CA VAL A 640 -7.02 3.33 -25.72
C VAL A 640 -5.98 2.71 -26.62
N HIS A 641 -5.30 3.56 -27.38
CA HIS A 641 -4.24 3.19 -28.31
C HIS A 641 -2.90 3.62 -27.75
N ARG A 642 -1.96 2.68 -27.60
CA ARG A 642 -0.60 2.97 -27.17
C ARG A 642 0.35 2.71 -28.31
N LEU A 643 1.09 3.73 -28.75
CA LEU A 643 2.06 3.59 -29.83
C LEU A 643 3.43 3.25 -29.24
N ILE A 644 3.95 2.08 -29.58
CA ILE A 644 5.22 1.56 -29.05
C ILE A 644 6.16 1.28 -30.20
N THR A 645 7.35 1.88 -30.17
CA THR A 645 8.35 1.63 -31.21
C THR A 645 9.09 0.32 -30.94
N GLU A 646 8.89 -0.65 -31.84
CA GLU A 646 9.45 -2.00 -31.70
C GLU A 646 10.97 -2.03 -31.70
N GLY A 647 11.55 -2.96 -30.93
CA GLY A 647 12.98 -3.21 -30.85
C GLY A 647 13.77 -2.08 -30.19
N THR A 648 13.12 -1.12 -29.57
CA THR A 648 13.74 0.06 -28.96
C THR A 648 13.65 0.07 -27.42
N VAL A 649 14.14 1.14 -26.82
CA VAL A 649 13.99 1.40 -25.39
C VAL A 649 12.53 1.44 -24.95
N GLU A 650 11.58 1.82 -25.83
CA GLU A 650 10.15 1.88 -25.48
C GLU A 650 9.53 0.49 -25.27
N ASP A 651 9.89 -0.44 -26.14
CA ASP A 651 9.44 -1.83 -26.05
C ASP A 651 9.90 -2.48 -24.75
N ARG A 652 11.17 -2.31 -24.40
CA ARG A 652 11.71 -2.84 -23.14
C ARG A 652 11.14 -2.19 -21.89
N ILE A 653 10.83 -0.89 -21.95
CA ILE A 653 10.13 -0.20 -20.89
C ILE A 653 8.73 -0.76 -20.74
N ALA A 654 8.03 -1.04 -21.84
CA ALA A 654 6.70 -1.65 -21.81
C ALA A 654 6.74 -3.01 -21.12
N GLU A 655 7.68 -3.91 -21.50
CA GLU A 655 7.91 -5.21 -20.86
C GLU A 655 8.17 -5.07 -19.35
N MET A 656 9.05 -4.13 -18.96
CA MET A 656 9.37 -3.87 -17.56
C MET A 656 8.19 -3.32 -16.76
N LEU A 657 7.35 -2.47 -17.35
CA LEU A 657 6.17 -1.91 -16.70
C LEU A 657 5.08 -2.98 -16.52
N GLU A 658 4.97 -3.91 -17.45
CA GLU A 658 4.01 -5.01 -17.39
C GLU A 658 4.37 -6.01 -16.28
N SER A 659 5.65 -6.38 -16.16
CA SER A 659 6.16 -7.19 -15.05
C SER A 659 5.95 -6.52 -13.68
N LYS A 660 6.07 -5.19 -13.61
CA LYS A 660 5.86 -4.40 -12.39
C LYS A 660 4.39 -4.16 -12.05
N ARG A 661 3.47 -4.16 -13.04
CA ARG A 661 2.02 -4.12 -12.76
C ARG A 661 1.58 -5.34 -11.98
N ALA A 662 2.08 -6.53 -12.31
CA ALA A 662 1.81 -7.76 -11.56
C ALA A 662 2.33 -7.67 -10.11
N LEU A 663 3.50 -7.03 -9.89
CA LEU A 663 4.05 -6.75 -8.55
C LEU A 663 3.33 -5.61 -7.83
N SER A 664 2.85 -4.58 -8.54
CA SER A 664 2.15 -3.42 -7.98
C SER A 664 0.73 -3.76 -7.50
N ASP A 665 0.07 -4.71 -8.10
CA ASP A 665 -1.19 -5.24 -7.58
C ASP A 665 -0.98 -6.14 -6.34
N ALA A 666 0.23 -6.69 -6.17
CA ALA A 666 0.63 -7.43 -4.97
C ALA A 666 1.29 -6.52 -3.91
N VAL A 667 2.23 -5.68 -4.29
CA VAL A 667 2.91 -4.65 -3.46
C VAL A 667 3.70 -3.68 -4.37
N LEU A 668 3.24 -2.50 -4.48
CA LEU A 668 3.75 -1.19 -4.84
C LEU A 668 5.29 -1.04 -5.07
N GLY A 669 5.73 -0.97 -6.30
CA GLY A 669 7.15 -0.92 -6.65
C GLY A 669 7.59 0.23 -7.59
N SER A 670 8.84 0.48 -7.60
CA SER A 670 9.65 1.63 -8.00
C SER A 670 9.70 1.97 -9.52
N GLY A 671 9.72 3.30 -9.81
CA GLY A 671 9.86 3.91 -11.12
C GLY A 671 11.30 4.36 -11.49
N GLU A 672 11.47 5.56 -12.05
CA GLU A 672 12.68 6.16 -12.66
C GLU A 672 14.03 5.93 -11.94
N ALA A 673 14.04 5.75 -10.62
CA ALA A 673 15.27 5.56 -9.86
C ALA A 673 16.02 4.24 -10.24
N ALA A 674 15.30 3.20 -10.60
CA ALA A 674 15.89 1.92 -10.98
C ALA A 674 16.67 1.98 -12.30
N LEU A 675 16.29 2.85 -13.22
CA LEU A 675 16.94 3.01 -14.53
C LEU A 675 18.31 3.70 -14.44
N THR A 676 18.51 4.52 -13.42
CA THR A 676 19.78 5.25 -13.22
C THR A 676 20.85 4.44 -12.51
N GLU A 677 20.48 3.29 -11.94
CA GLU A 677 21.37 2.38 -11.20
C GLU A 677 21.80 1.14 -12.04
N LEU A 678 21.36 1.07 -13.29
CA LEU A 678 21.73 -0.01 -14.20
C LEU A 678 23.26 -0.06 -14.42
N THR A 679 23.81 -1.27 -14.49
CA THR A 679 25.18 -1.51 -14.92
C THR A 679 25.34 -1.17 -16.41
N ASP A 680 26.59 -0.98 -16.88
CA ASP A 680 26.84 -0.65 -18.29
C ASP A 680 26.33 -1.73 -19.24
N ARG A 681 26.38 -3.00 -18.82
CA ARG A 681 25.85 -4.14 -19.59
C ARG A 681 24.32 -4.10 -19.67
N GLU A 682 23.64 -3.89 -18.55
CA GLU A 682 22.18 -3.76 -18.50
C GLU A 682 21.68 -2.55 -19.27
N LEU A 683 22.41 -1.43 -19.18
CA LEU A 683 22.10 -0.21 -19.95
C LEU A 683 22.30 -0.46 -21.45
N THR A 684 23.39 -1.09 -21.85
CA THR A 684 23.65 -1.44 -23.25
C THR A 684 22.55 -2.36 -23.78
N ASP A 685 22.18 -3.38 -23.00
CA ASP A 685 21.09 -4.28 -23.36
C ASP A 685 19.74 -3.53 -23.45
N LEU A 686 19.47 -2.56 -22.59
CA LEU A 686 18.24 -1.75 -22.59
C LEU A 686 18.12 -0.86 -23.83
N VAL A 687 19.21 -0.23 -24.28
CA VAL A 687 19.17 0.79 -25.35
C VAL A 687 19.54 0.27 -26.72
N SER A 688 20.09 -0.93 -26.85
CA SER A 688 20.47 -1.52 -28.16
C SER A 688 19.23 -1.87 -29.00
N LEU A 689 19.28 -1.58 -30.32
CA LEU A 689 18.24 -2.02 -31.25
C LEU A 689 18.24 -3.55 -31.38
N ARG A 690 17.08 -4.17 -31.21
CA ARG A 690 16.86 -5.57 -31.59
C ARG A 690 16.60 -5.63 -33.08
N ARG A 691 17.50 -6.23 -33.85
CA ARG A 691 17.18 -6.58 -35.24
C ARG A 691 16.18 -7.73 -35.22
N GLN A 692 15.02 -7.53 -35.84
CA GLN A 692 14.15 -8.68 -36.16
C GLN A 692 14.96 -9.62 -37.07
N ALA A 693 15.05 -10.90 -36.65
CA ALA A 693 15.67 -11.98 -37.41
C ALA A 693 14.81 -12.34 -38.64
#